data_717be88cc43acbe56030501e44583922
#
_entry.id   717be88cc43acbe56030501e44583922
#
_cell.length_a   1.000
_cell.length_b   1.000
_cell.length_c   1.000
_cell.angle_alpha   90.00
_cell.angle_beta   90.00
_cell.angle_gamma   90.00
#
_symmetry.space_group_name_H-M   'P 1'
#
loop_
_entity.id
_entity.type
_entity.pdbx_description
1 polymer ?
#
loop_
_entity_poly.entity_id
_entity_poly.type
_entity_poly.pdbx_seq_one_letter_code
_entity_poly.pdbx_strand_id
1 'polypeptide(L)'
;MIYADVIIDISHDKLDRSFQYKVPERLQGEIRVGMVVSVPFGNRNSVRKGYVVGLSDTPSFSPERIKEIVEFKSSEDTTEARLIALAAWLKEQYGSTMIQALKTVLPIQETVRAKEKRRICLDTEETEGQRILKELENTRYKARIRLLRSVLESPDKSVDYTDAVKNMGASPSVMKYFTEQGILSVKSSEIYRNAVSPEMEAEKEHLSLTPLQKNAVEEIREEWRQEKPRPVLIRGVTGSGKTQVYMELIEEVVSKGKQAIVLIPEIALTYQTVRRFYGRFGDQVSVLNSRLSQGERYDQFKRAKRGECRIMVGPRSALFTPFPNLGLIIIDEEHEPTYKSENTPRYHARETAVYRAETEGAYVVMGSATPSLEAYSRAERGEYLLVNLNSRYEARPLPEVSIVDLREELKAGNRSILSRSLSEEISACLEKGEQAMLFLNRRGYAGFVSCRSCGHVMKCPHCDVSLSEHNNGRLICHYCGYETPKPEICPVCSSPYIGGFKAGTQQIEQIIHKNFPNARVLRMDYDTTRNKGSYEQILRAFSAHEADILIGTQMIVKGHDFPGVTLVGVIAADMSLNASDYRCAERTFQLLTQAVGRSGRGVRRGKAIIQTYHPEHYSIQAASCQDYEAFYQEEMSYRLLLDYPPASHMLAILGACEEEERLSKGMYYIGQFVKKAYHGDGLHVIGPASAPVGKVKDVYKQVLYLKHEDYHTLVNIKDKIEKYMEINSGFRKIYIQFDFA
;
A
#
# COMPACT_ATOMS: atom_id res chain seq x y z
N MET A 1 25.84 30.17 -13.06
CA MET A 1 25.89 29.17 -14.17
C MET A 1 25.17 27.94 -13.67
N ILE A 2 24.14 27.46 -14.39
CA ILE A 2 23.33 26.32 -13.93
C ILE A 2 23.88 25.04 -14.54
N TYR A 3 23.92 23.98 -13.74
CA TYR A 3 24.28 22.63 -14.14
C TYR A 3 23.09 21.71 -13.98
N ALA A 4 22.89 20.78 -14.90
CA ALA A 4 21.84 19.78 -14.85
C ALA A 4 22.47 18.39 -14.66
N ASP A 5 22.00 17.65 -13.67
CA ASP A 5 22.26 16.24 -13.52
C ASP A 5 21.34 15.45 -14.44
N VAL A 6 21.89 14.68 -15.37
CA VAL A 6 21.15 14.00 -16.42
C VAL A 6 21.40 12.49 -16.32
N ILE A 7 20.34 11.71 -16.32
CA ILE A 7 20.40 10.27 -16.53
C ILE A 7 20.20 9.98 -18.01
N ILE A 8 21.17 9.28 -18.60
CA ILE A 8 21.14 8.88 -19.99
C ILE A 8 20.64 7.44 -20.03
N ASP A 9 19.51 7.23 -20.65
CA ASP A 9 18.86 5.92 -20.76
C ASP A 9 18.31 5.37 -19.42
N ILE A 10 16.99 5.34 -19.31
CA ILE A 10 16.25 4.92 -18.09
C ILE A 10 16.15 3.40 -17.98
N SER A 11 16.90 2.61 -18.77
CA SER A 11 16.92 1.17 -18.55
C SER A 11 17.48 0.86 -17.14
N HIS A 12 16.80 0.00 -16.41
CA HIS A 12 17.07 -0.28 -14.99
C HIS A 12 18.52 -0.62 -14.64
N ASP A 13 19.23 -1.25 -15.56
CA ASP A 13 20.64 -1.64 -15.36
C ASP A 13 21.60 -0.45 -15.47
N LYS A 14 21.14 0.70 -15.98
CA LYS A 14 21.94 1.89 -16.24
C LYS A 14 21.56 3.12 -15.41
N LEU A 15 20.56 2.99 -14.52
CA LEU A 15 20.15 4.05 -13.59
C LEU A 15 21.22 4.40 -12.52
N ASP A 16 22.35 3.74 -12.50
CA ASP A 16 23.32 3.87 -11.41
C ASP A 16 24.18 5.12 -11.45
N ARG A 17 24.09 5.95 -12.50
CA ARG A 17 24.90 7.18 -12.60
C ARG A 17 24.13 8.31 -13.27
N SER A 18 24.11 9.48 -12.63
CA SER A 18 23.84 10.75 -13.26
C SER A 18 25.14 11.39 -13.79
N PHE A 19 25.02 12.11 -14.88
CA PHE A 19 26.12 12.87 -15.49
C PHE A 19 25.77 14.35 -15.46
N GLN A 20 26.69 15.18 -14.98
CA GLN A 20 26.44 16.61 -14.92
C GLN A 20 26.78 17.27 -16.26
N TYR A 21 25.88 18.15 -16.73
CA TYR A 21 26.01 18.95 -17.94
C TYR A 21 25.83 20.42 -17.65
N LYS A 22 26.51 21.30 -18.37
CA LYS A 22 26.23 22.75 -18.32
C LYS A 22 24.92 23.03 -19.03
N VAL A 23 24.14 23.93 -18.44
CA VAL A 23 22.92 24.45 -19.08
C VAL A 23 23.33 25.70 -19.86
N PRO A 24 23.24 25.71 -21.22
CA PRO A 24 23.51 26.89 -22.01
C PRO A 24 22.65 28.08 -21.60
N GLU A 25 23.18 29.31 -21.68
CA GLU A 25 22.45 30.54 -21.25
C GLU A 25 21.06 30.66 -21.87
N ARG A 26 20.93 30.27 -23.16
CA ARG A 26 19.63 30.26 -23.89
C ARG A 26 18.58 29.35 -23.29
N LEU A 27 18.99 28.35 -22.45
CA LEU A 27 18.11 27.36 -21.86
C LEU A 27 17.93 27.58 -20.35
N GLN A 28 18.67 28.53 -19.76
CA GLN A 28 18.53 28.89 -18.35
C GLN A 28 17.18 29.58 -18.13
N GLY A 29 16.40 29.06 -17.19
CA GLY A 29 15.03 29.55 -16.92
C GLY A 29 13.92 28.69 -17.52
N GLU A 30 14.22 27.93 -18.58
CA GLU A 30 13.24 27.01 -19.18
C GLU A 30 13.45 25.55 -18.71
N ILE A 31 14.70 25.16 -18.42
CA ILE A 31 15.03 23.81 -18.01
C ILE A 31 14.50 23.47 -16.63
N ARG A 32 13.86 22.31 -16.49
CA ARG A 32 13.30 21.80 -15.24
C ARG A 32 13.61 20.31 -15.06
N VAL A 33 13.57 19.84 -13.84
CA VAL A 33 13.65 18.41 -13.53
C VAL A 33 12.50 17.67 -14.20
N GLY A 34 12.80 16.51 -14.79
CA GLY A 34 11.86 15.74 -15.60
C GLY A 34 11.98 15.98 -17.11
N MET A 35 12.56 17.10 -17.54
CA MET A 35 12.67 17.40 -18.97
C MET A 35 13.60 16.45 -19.71
N VAL A 36 13.26 16.21 -20.98
CA VAL A 36 14.05 15.42 -21.92
C VAL A 36 15.06 16.33 -22.59
N VAL A 37 16.33 15.94 -22.52
CA VAL A 37 17.44 16.68 -23.12
C VAL A 37 18.25 15.81 -24.06
N SER A 38 18.82 16.41 -25.08
CA SER A 38 19.81 15.80 -25.93
C SER A 38 21.20 16.19 -25.43
N VAL A 39 22.03 15.18 -25.07
CA VAL A 39 23.35 15.41 -24.47
C VAL A 39 24.43 14.63 -25.21
N PRO A 40 25.65 15.20 -25.35
CA PRO A 40 26.77 14.50 -25.93
C PRO A 40 27.34 13.49 -24.92
N PHE A 41 27.38 12.20 -25.29
CA PHE A 41 27.81 11.12 -24.41
C PHE A 41 28.98 10.31 -25.00
N GLY A 42 29.86 9.85 -24.10
CA GLY A 42 31.03 9.04 -24.44
C GLY A 42 32.15 9.84 -25.14
N ASN A 43 33.23 9.12 -25.54
CA ASN A 43 34.41 9.74 -26.14
C ASN A 43 34.16 10.28 -27.55
N ARG A 44 33.15 9.77 -28.25
CA ARG A 44 32.78 10.19 -29.61
C ARG A 44 31.72 11.29 -29.65
N ASN A 45 31.32 11.84 -28.50
CA ASN A 45 30.26 12.86 -28.38
C ASN A 45 28.97 12.50 -29.12
N SER A 46 28.61 11.21 -29.16
CA SER A 46 27.31 10.81 -29.74
C SER A 46 26.18 11.46 -28.96
N VAL A 47 25.27 12.14 -29.66
CA VAL A 47 24.10 12.74 -29.03
C VAL A 47 23.17 11.63 -28.55
N ARG A 48 22.83 11.69 -27.25
CA ARG A 48 21.92 10.74 -26.59
C ARG A 48 20.78 11.48 -25.91
N LYS A 49 19.62 10.83 -25.87
CA LYS A 49 18.49 11.27 -25.08
C LYS A 49 18.81 11.05 -23.59
N GLY A 50 18.55 12.07 -22.76
CA GLY A 50 18.69 11.99 -21.31
C GLY A 50 17.54 12.71 -20.63
N TYR A 51 17.44 12.51 -19.32
CA TYR A 51 16.39 13.11 -18.48
C TYR A 51 17.07 13.91 -17.38
N VAL A 52 16.62 15.14 -17.19
CA VAL A 52 17.09 16.01 -16.11
C VAL A 52 16.54 15.51 -14.79
N VAL A 53 17.41 15.16 -13.86
CA VAL A 53 17.03 14.61 -12.54
C VAL A 53 17.42 15.52 -11.37
N GLY A 54 18.15 16.59 -11.64
CA GLY A 54 18.55 17.60 -10.68
C GLY A 54 19.12 18.82 -11.37
N LEU A 55 19.07 19.96 -10.68
CA LEU A 55 19.70 21.22 -11.08
C LEU A 55 20.56 21.71 -9.93
N SER A 56 21.74 22.24 -10.23
CA SER A 56 22.64 22.82 -9.22
C SER A 56 23.38 24.03 -9.75
N ASP A 57 23.79 24.92 -8.86
CA ASP A 57 24.62 26.09 -9.20
C ASP A 57 26.11 25.79 -9.07
N THR A 58 26.46 24.63 -8.52
CA THR A 58 27.83 24.21 -8.28
C THR A 58 28.23 23.03 -9.16
N PRO A 59 29.41 23.07 -9.81
CA PRO A 59 29.91 21.97 -10.60
C PRO A 59 30.43 20.83 -9.70
N SER A 60 30.09 19.59 -10.03
CA SER A 60 30.61 18.38 -9.35
C SER A 60 32.02 17.99 -9.84
N PHE A 61 32.47 18.59 -10.96
CA PHE A 61 33.77 18.35 -11.59
C PHE A 61 34.38 19.67 -12.09
N SER A 62 35.64 19.62 -12.56
CA SER A 62 36.25 20.81 -13.19
C SER A 62 35.35 21.35 -14.31
N PRO A 63 34.92 22.63 -14.27
CA PRO A 63 33.96 23.20 -15.21
C PRO A 63 34.33 23.01 -16.70
N GLU A 64 35.63 22.95 -17.00
CA GLU A 64 36.15 22.73 -18.34
C GLU A 64 35.88 21.34 -18.93
N ARG A 65 35.63 20.35 -18.06
CA ARG A 65 35.34 18.97 -18.45
C ARG A 65 33.86 18.66 -18.55
N ILE A 66 33.00 19.56 -18.09
CA ILE A 66 31.56 19.37 -18.13
C ILE A 66 31.06 19.82 -19.48
N LYS A 67 30.45 18.87 -20.24
CA LYS A 67 29.87 19.12 -21.57
C LYS A 67 28.56 19.91 -21.43
N GLU A 68 28.11 20.54 -22.51
CA GLU A 68 26.85 21.30 -22.53
C GLU A 68 25.70 20.47 -23.09
N ILE A 69 24.48 20.78 -22.62
CA ILE A 69 23.23 20.28 -23.21
C ILE A 69 23.11 20.84 -24.62
N VAL A 70 22.87 19.99 -25.61
CA VAL A 70 22.75 20.40 -27.01
C VAL A 70 21.40 21.04 -27.26
N GLU A 71 20.34 20.40 -26.82
CA GLU A 71 18.96 20.78 -27.08
C GLU A 71 18.06 20.18 -26.01
N PHE A 72 16.93 20.81 -25.74
CA PHE A 72 15.82 20.20 -25.02
C PHE A 72 14.56 20.19 -25.90
N LYS A 73 13.72 19.18 -25.69
CA LYS A 73 12.43 19.12 -26.34
C LYS A 73 11.39 19.79 -25.45
N SER A 74 11.02 21.00 -25.80
CA SER A 74 10.06 21.84 -25.03
C SER A 74 8.63 21.32 -25.03
N SER A 75 8.28 20.34 -25.87
CA SER A 75 6.91 19.93 -26.13
C SER A 75 6.54 18.51 -25.71
N GLU A 76 7.45 17.73 -25.16
CA GLU A 76 7.09 16.42 -24.63
C GLU A 76 7.00 16.49 -23.12
N ASP A 77 5.85 16.95 -22.62
CA ASP A 77 5.36 16.64 -21.29
C ASP A 77 4.99 15.14 -21.29
N THR A 78 6.04 14.31 -21.35
CA THR A 78 5.88 12.87 -21.43
C THR A 78 5.49 12.35 -20.05
N THR A 79 4.73 11.28 -20.02
CA THR A 79 4.39 10.58 -18.76
C THR A 79 5.64 10.24 -17.94
N GLU A 80 6.74 9.91 -18.62
CA GLU A 80 8.04 9.65 -17.96
C GLU A 80 8.61 10.90 -17.31
N ALA A 81 8.50 12.06 -17.95
CA ALA A 81 8.97 13.33 -17.40
C ALA A 81 8.26 13.67 -16.08
N ARG A 82 6.94 13.50 -16.02
CA ARG A 82 6.13 13.70 -14.81
C ARG A 82 6.52 12.73 -13.71
N LEU A 83 6.72 11.46 -14.04
CA LEU A 83 7.15 10.46 -13.07
C LEU A 83 8.58 10.73 -12.55
N ILE A 84 9.48 11.25 -13.37
CA ILE A 84 10.83 11.64 -12.93
C ILE A 84 10.76 12.86 -12.00
N ALA A 85 9.91 13.85 -12.31
CA ALA A 85 9.68 14.97 -11.42
C ALA A 85 9.11 14.52 -10.07
N LEU A 86 8.16 13.56 -10.08
CA LEU A 86 7.66 12.93 -8.86
C LEU A 86 8.76 12.20 -8.08
N ALA A 87 9.68 11.51 -8.76
CA ALA A 87 10.82 10.85 -8.11
C ALA A 87 11.77 11.88 -7.45
N ALA A 88 12.01 13.01 -8.09
CA ALA A 88 12.82 14.09 -7.52
C ALA A 88 12.16 14.67 -6.25
N TRP A 89 10.86 14.91 -6.30
CA TRP A 89 10.10 15.35 -5.14
C TRP A 89 10.16 14.33 -3.98
N LEU A 90 9.99 13.02 -4.28
CA LEU A 90 10.12 11.97 -3.28
C LEU A 90 11.50 11.93 -2.62
N LYS A 91 12.57 12.16 -3.42
CA LYS A 91 13.94 12.26 -2.90
C LYS A 91 14.06 13.41 -1.90
N GLU A 92 13.57 14.60 -2.27
CA GLU A 92 13.67 15.80 -1.43
C GLU A 92 12.87 15.67 -0.15
N GLN A 93 11.62 15.20 -0.25
CA GLN A 93 10.72 15.11 0.90
C GLN A 93 11.12 14.02 1.89
N TYR A 94 11.52 12.85 1.42
CA TYR A 94 11.70 11.68 2.27
C TYR A 94 13.15 11.24 2.47
N GLY A 95 14.12 11.91 1.88
CA GLY A 95 15.54 11.58 1.99
C GLY A 95 15.86 10.21 1.38
N SER A 96 16.27 10.21 0.12
CA SER A 96 16.73 9.03 -0.59
C SER A 96 17.73 9.42 -1.67
N THR A 97 18.40 8.44 -2.26
CA THR A 97 19.11 8.69 -3.50
C THR A 97 18.12 8.84 -4.66
N MET A 98 18.47 9.62 -5.69
CA MET A 98 17.64 9.76 -6.87
C MET A 98 17.35 8.41 -7.54
N ILE A 99 18.33 7.50 -7.50
CA ILE A 99 18.20 6.14 -8.03
C ILE A 99 17.14 5.35 -7.29
N GLN A 100 17.09 5.43 -5.95
CA GLN A 100 16.06 4.76 -5.14
C GLN A 100 14.67 5.31 -5.44
N ALA A 101 14.55 6.64 -5.56
CA ALA A 101 13.29 7.29 -5.93
C ALA A 101 12.82 6.88 -7.33
N LEU A 102 13.72 6.89 -8.33
CA LEU A 102 13.41 6.42 -9.68
C LEU A 102 13.01 4.95 -9.73
N LYS A 103 13.73 4.07 -9.01
CA LYS A 103 13.36 2.65 -8.90
C LYS A 103 11.99 2.42 -8.24
N THR A 104 11.56 3.35 -7.42
CA THR A 104 10.22 3.32 -6.80
C THR A 104 9.13 3.74 -7.78
N VAL A 105 9.37 4.81 -8.51
CA VAL A 105 8.39 5.43 -9.42
C VAL A 105 8.34 4.72 -10.79
N LEU A 106 9.48 4.20 -11.25
CA LEU A 106 9.64 3.49 -12.52
C LEU A 106 9.99 2.01 -12.25
N PRO A 107 9.08 1.20 -11.67
CA PRO A 107 9.41 -0.13 -11.14
C PRO A 107 9.64 -1.20 -12.20
N ILE A 108 9.60 -0.87 -13.50
CA ILE A 108 9.57 -1.87 -14.56
C ILE A 108 10.82 -1.85 -15.39
N GLN A 109 11.44 -3.02 -15.47
CA GLN A 109 12.62 -3.24 -16.32
C GLN A 109 12.20 -3.48 -17.77
N GLU A 110 12.84 -2.78 -18.71
CA GLU A 110 12.71 -3.04 -20.15
C GLU A 110 13.25 -4.42 -20.57
N THR A 111 13.89 -5.17 -19.67
CA THR A 111 14.34 -6.55 -19.91
C THR A 111 13.22 -7.55 -20.07
N VAL A 112 11.99 -7.19 -19.68
CA VAL A 112 10.80 -8.04 -19.90
C VAL A 112 10.36 -7.92 -21.35
N ARG A 113 10.63 -8.97 -22.14
CA ARG A 113 10.12 -9.04 -23.52
C ARG A 113 8.60 -9.18 -23.51
N ALA A 114 7.94 -8.41 -24.37
CA ALA A 114 6.53 -8.59 -24.65
C ALA A 114 6.28 -10.05 -25.10
N LYS A 115 5.17 -10.65 -24.67
CA LYS A 115 4.78 -11.95 -25.18
C LYS A 115 4.18 -11.76 -26.57
N GLU A 116 4.85 -12.26 -27.59
CA GLU A 116 4.38 -12.22 -28.96
C GLU A 116 3.68 -13.52 -29.32
N LYS A 117 2.51 -13.39 -29.91
CA LYS A 117 1.85 -14.49 -30.63
C LYS A 117 2.12 -14.30 -32.09
N ARG A 118 2.77 -15.29 -32.67
CA ARG A 118 3.04 -15.32 -34.11
C ARG A 118 1.95 -16.13 -34.78
N ARG A 119 1.35 -15.57 -35.79
CA ARG A 119 0.38 -16.27 -36.65
C ARG A 119 0.91 -16.29 -38.07
N ILE A 120 0.70 -17.39 -38.76
CA ILE A 120 0.94 -17.51 -40.20
C ILE A 120 -0.38 -17.16 -40.87
N CYS A 121 -0.40 -16.12 -41.66
CA CYS A 121 -1.57 -15.56 -42.32
C CYS A 121 -1.45 -15.74 -43.83
N LEU A 122 -2.58 -15.92 -44.51
CA LEU A 122 -2.65 -15.85 -45.96
C LEU A 122 -2.40 -14.39 -46.38
N ASP A 123 -1.54 -14.18 -47.34
CA ASP A 123 -1.13 -12.83 -47.81
C ASP A 123 -1.55 -12.59 -49.25
N THR A 124 -2.13 -13.61 -49.88
CA THR A 124 -2.70 -13.56 -51.25
C THR A 124 -4.23 -13.76 -51.21
N GLU A 125 -4.90 -13.57 -52.35
CA GLU A 125 -6.34 -13.84 -52.43
C GLU A 125 -6.64 -15.32 -52.23
N GLU A 126 -7.76 -15.64 -51.60
CA GLU A 126 -8.16 -17.00 -51.28
C GLU A 126 -8.23 -17.91 -52.50
N THR A 127 -8.75 -17.37 -53.63
CA THR A 127 -8.83 -18.04 -54.92
C THR A 127 -7.47 -18.47 -55.47
N GLU A 128 -6.46 -17.63 -55.33
CA GLU A 128 -5.10 -17.88 -55.71
C GLU A 128 -4.44 -18.90 -54.78
N GLY A 129 -4.69 -18.77 -53.44
CA GLY A 129 -4.24 -19.74 -52.43
C GLY A 129 -4.76 -21.14 -52.72
N GLN A 130 -6.03 -21.27 -53.13
CA GLN A 130 -6.65 -22.55 -53.52
C GLN A 130 -6.04 -23.12 -54.81
N ARG A 131 -5.71 -22.27 -55.79
CA ARG A 131 -5.03 -22.67 -57.02
C ARG A 131 -3.66 -23.27 -56.70
N ILE A 132 -2.86 -22.56 -55.88
CA ILE A 132 -1.54 -23.00 -55.47
C ILE A 132 -1.61 -24.30 -54.67
N LEU A 133 -2.63 -24.49 -53.82
CA LEU A 133 -2.82 -25.72 -53.08
C LEU A 133 -3.03 -26.92 -54.03
N LYS A 134 -3.86 -26.77 -55.05
CA LYS A 134 -4.08 -27.82 -56.09
C LYS A 134 -2.80 -28.14 -56.86
N GLU A 135 -1.98 -27.14 -57.19
CA GLU A 135 -0.67 -27.35 -57.84
C GLU A 135 0.30 -28.13 -56.90
N LEU A 136 0.32 -27.78 -55.62
CA LEU A 136 1.15 -28.43 -54.61
C LEU A 136 0.71 -29.89 -54.35
N GLU A 137 -0.58 -30.22 -54.44
CA GLU A 137 -1.11 -31.58 -54.25
C GLU A 137 -0.53 -32.58 -55.23
N ASN A 138 -0.10 -32.15 -56.40
CA ASN A 138 0.57 -32.96 -57.40
C ASN A 138 2.09 -33.10 -57.12
N THR A 139 2.57 -32.59 -56.02
CA THR A 139 3.99 -32.61 -55.63
C THR A 139 4.25 -33.54 -54.43
N ARG A 140 5.54 -33.80 -54.14
CA ARG A 140 5.96 -34.59 -52.96
C ARG A 140 6.04 -33.79 -51.65
N TYR A 141 5.72 -32.51 -51.64
CA TYR A 141 5.94 -31.59 -50.51
C TYR A 141 4.80 -31.59 -49.50
N LYS A 142 4.58 -32.74 -48.84
CA LYS A 142 3.48 -32.95 -47.86
C LYS A 142 3.34 -31.88 -46.79
N ALA A 143 4.45 -31.30 -46.28
CA ALA A 143 4.45 -30.25 -45.26
C ALA A 143 3.90 -28.93 -45.81
N ARG A 144 4.22 -28.57 -47.07
CA ARG A 144 3.68 -27.36 -47.70
C ARG A 144 2.20 -27.48 -47.93
N ILE A 145 1.73 -28.64 -48.42
CA ILE A 145 0.30 -28.93 -48.65
C ILE A 145 -0.48 -28.81 -47.33
N ARG A 146 0.02 -29.44 -46.28
CA ARG A 146 -0.65 -29.47 -44.96
C ARG A 146 -0.75 -28.04 -44.38
N LEU A 147 0.34 -27.25 -44.41
CA LEU A 147 0.33 -25.91 -43.89
C LEU A 147 -0.63 -25.00 -44.65
N LEU A 148 -0.54 -24.95 -46.00
CA LEU A 148 -1.39 -24.07 -46.80
C LEU A 148 -2.87 -24.47 -46.67
N ARG A 149 -3.20 -25.77 -46.66
CA ARG A 149 -4.55 -26.28 -46.43
C ARG A 149 -5.10 -25.80 -45.10
N SER A 150 -4.34 -26.00 -43.99
CA SER A 150 -4.77 -25.55 -42.67
C SER A 150 -5.00 -24.06 -42.57
N VAL A 151 -4.21 -23.26 -43.27
CA VAL A 151 -4.44 -21.80 -43.31
C VAL A 151 -5.71 -21.48 -44.11
N LEU A 152 -5.95 -22.13 -45.24
CA LEU A 152 -7.12 -21.86 -46.05
C LEU A 152 -8.43 -22.37 -45.42
N GLU A 153 -8.39 -23.45 -44.67
CA GLU A 153 -9.54 -24.03 -43.94
C GLU A 153 -9.86 -23.23 -42.65
N SER A 154 -8.91 -22.46 -42.11
CA SER A 154 -9.14 -21.64 -40.93
C SER A 154 -10.11 -20.46 -41.23
N PRO A 155 -11.10 -20.18 -40.36
CA PRO A 155 -12.08 -19.12 -40.56
C PRO A 155 -11.48 -17.75 -40.83
N ASP A 156 -10.39 -17.44 -40.16
CA ASP A 156 -9.66 -16.14 -40.22
C ASP A 156 -8.42 -16.23 -41.14
N LYS A 157 -8.32 -17.29 -41.98
CA LYS A 157 -7.19 -17.52 -42.90
C LYS A 157 -5.84 -17.40 -42.24
N SER A 158 -5.73 -17.87 -40.99
CA SER A 158 -4.48 -17.86 -40.26
C SER A 158 -4.38 -19.01 -39.24
N VAL A 159 -3.15 -19.44 -38.93
CA VAL A 159 -2.86 -20.49 -37.95
C VAL A 159 -1.81 -20.03 -36.97
N ASP A 160 -1.82 -20.59 -35.76
CA ASP A 160 -0.79 -20.29 -34.74
C ASP A 160 0.58 -20.83 -35.22
N TYR A 161 1.62 -20.00 -35.12
CA TYR A 161 2.96 -20.38 -35.57
C TYR A 161 3.53 -21.58 -34.83
N THR A 162 3.29 -21.66 -33.51
CA THR A 162 3.81 -22.76 -32.68
C THR A 162 3.13 -24.08 -33.03
N ASP A 163 1.82 -24.02 -33.28
CA ASP A 163 1.04 -25.18 -33.71
C ASP A 163 1.42 -25.61 -35.13
N ALA A 164 1.62 -24.65 -36.03
CA ALA A 164 2.08 -24.92 -37.38
C ALA A 164 3.46 -25.62 -37.42
N VAL A 165 4.38 -25.20 -36.56
CA VAL A 165 5.71 -25.84 -36.45
C VAL A 165 5.61 -27.25 -35.88
N LYS A 166 4.82 -27.46 -34.82
CA LYS A 166 4.71 -28.74 -34.12
C LYS A 166 3.90 -29.79 -34.91
N ASN A 167 2.76 -29.37 -35.47
CA ASN A 167 1.74 -30.30 -36.00
C ASN A 167 1.59 -30.27 -37.52
N MET A 168 1.98 -29.14 -38.18
CA MET A 168 1.77 -29.00 -39.64
C MET A 168 3.08 -29.06 -40.44
N GLY A 169 4.24 -29.12 -39.75
CA GLY A 169 5.55 -29.22 -40.39
C GLY A 169 6.05 -27.93 -41.01
N ALA A 170 5.69 -26.78 -40.43
CA ALA A 170 6.17 -25.45 -40.84
C ALA A 170 7.64 -25.22 -40.47
N SER A 171 8.56 -25.96 -41.11
CA SER A 171 9.99 -25.76 -40.95
C SER A 171 10.47 -24.42 -41.56
N PRO A 172 11.65 -23.92 -41.18
CA PRO A 172 12.18 -22.66 -41.74
C PRO A 172 12.22 -22.66 -43.27
N SER A 173 12.52 -23.79 -43.90
CA SER A 173 12.53 -23.96 -45.36
C SER A 173 11.15 -23.89 -45.99
N VAL A 174 10.13 -24.45 -45.32
CA VAL A 174 8.73 -24.38 -45.75
C VAL A 174 8.22 -22.94 -45.66
N MET A 175 8.52 -22.25 -44.54
CA MET A 175 8.14 -20.86 -44.35
C MET A 175 8.83 -19.94 -45.37
N LYS A 176 10.12 -20.12 -45.58
CA LYS A 176 10.88 -19.35 -46.57
C LYS A 176 10.27 -19.41 -47.95
N TYR A 177 9.88 -20.64 -48.39
CA TYR A 177 9.22 -20.85 -49.68
C TYR A 177 7.95 -20.00 -49.84
N PHE A 178 7.08 -20.02 -48.84
CA PHE A 178 5.81 -19.29 -48.92
C PHE A 178 5.97 -17.77 -48.76
N THR A 179 6.91 -17.33 -47.95
CA THR A 179 7.18 -15.88 -47.73
C THR A 179 7.87 -15.27 -48.94
N GLU A 180 8.80 -15.94 -49.58
CA GLU A 180 9.47 -15.46 -50.81
C GLU A 180 8.50 -15.35 -52.01
N GLN A 181 7.44 -16.17 -52.02
CA GLN A 181 6.40 -16.11 -53.08
C GLN A 181 5.21 -15.20 -52.72
N GLY A 182 5.24 -14.54 -51.53
CA GLY A 182 4.15 -13.65 -51.11
C GLY A 182 2.82 -14.36 -50.80
N ILE A 183 2.84 -15.73 -50.59
CA ILE A 183 1.62 -16.51 -50.36
C ILE A 183 1.22 -16.47 -48.88
N LEU A 184 2.19 -16.64 -47.99
CA LEU A 184 1.98 -16.59 -46.54
C LEU A 184 2.95 -15.56 -45.89
N SER A 185 2.45 -14.86 -44.89
CA SER A 185 3.27 -13.98 -44.05
C SER A 185 3.19 -14.39 -42.57
N VAL A 186 4.24 -14.09 -41.82
CA VAL A 186 4.22 -14.25 -40.36
C VAL A 186 3.91 -12.91 -39.73
N LYS A 187 2.70 -12.79 -39.18
CA LYS A 187 2.30 -11.61 -38.43
C LYS A 187 2.53 -11.87 -36.95
N SER A 188 3.23 -10.96 -36.31
CA SER A 188 3.46 -10.97 -34.87
C SER A 188 2.51 -9.98 -34.21
N SER A 189 1.71 -10.45 -33.28
CA SER A 189 0.86 -9.60 -32.43
C SER A 189 1.31 -9.73 -30.98
N GLU A 190 1.45 -8.60 -30.31
CA GLU A 190 1.70 -8.60 -28.88
C GLU A 190 0.46 -9.12 -28.15
N ILE A 191 0.65 -10.03 -27.21
CA ILE A 191 -0.41 -10.51 -26.32
C ILE A 191 -0.04 -10.12 -24.90
N TYR A 192 -0.97 -9.45 -24.24
CA TYR A 192 -0.85 -9.20 -22.82
C TYR A 192 -1.12 -10.48 -22.03
N ARG A 193 -0.29 -10.72 -20.99
CA ARG A 193 -0.54 -11.75 -20.00
C ARG A 193 -1.73 -11.28 -19.17
N ASN A 194 -2.83 -12.02 -19.18
CA ASN A 194 -4.02 -11.67 -18.42
C ASN A 194 -3.75 -11.77 -16.93
N ALA A 195 -3.86 -10.65 -16.23
CA ALA A 195 -3.82 -10.60 -14.78
C ALA A 195 -5.13 -11.10 -14.12
N VAL A 196 -6.16 -11.34 -14.93
CA VAL A 196 -7.52 -11.65 -14.50
C VAL A 196 -7.98 -12.94 -15.19
N SER A 197 -8.53 -13.86 -14.41
CA SER A 197 -9.09 -15.11 -14.96
C SER A 197 -10.35 -14.84 -15.78
N PRO A 198 -10.59 -15.59 -16.89
CA PRO A 198 -11.80 -15.47 -17.71
C PRO A 198 -13.11 -15.70 -16.95
N GLU A 199 -13.05 -16.33 -15.77
CA GLU A 199 -14.21 -16.60 -14.89
C GLU A 199 -14.77 -15.35 -14.19
N MET A 200 -14.20 -14.16 -14.43
CA MET A 200 -14.62 -12.88 -13.86
C MET A 200 -15.73 -12.17 -14.66
N GLU A 201 -16.42 -12.86 -15.57
CA GLU A 201 -17.64 -12.29 -16.18
C GLU A 201 -18.67 -12.05 -15.07
N ALA A 202 -18.79 -10.80 -14.69
CA ALA A 202 -19.75 -10.35 -13.68
C ALA A 202 -21.00 -9.82 -14.35
N GLU A 203 -22.16 -10.20 -13.86
CA GLU A 203 -23.41 -9.53 -14.20
C GLU A 203 -23.27 -8.02 -13.93
N LYS A 204 -23.74 -7.20 -14.84
CA LYS A 204 -23.77 -5.74 -14.72
C LYS A 204 -24.80 -5.35 -13.67
N GLU A 205 -24.43 -5.34 -12.40
CA GLU A 205 -25.24 -4.76 -11.35
C GLU A 205 -25.07 -3.24 -11.29
N HIS A 206 -26.02 -2.50 -11.82
CA HIS A 206 -26.15 -1.08 -11.58
C HIS A 206 -26.97 -0.87 -10.29
N LEU A 207 -26.28 -0.76 -9.16
CA LEU A 207 -26.91 -0.35 -7.91
C LEU A 207 -27.19 1.16 -7.96
N SER A 208 -28.45 1.55 -7.74
CA SER A 208 -28.82 2.96 -7.64
C SER A 208 -28.26 3.59 -6.36
N LEU A 209 -27.77 4.81 -6.46
CA LEU A 209 -27.29 5.57 -5.30
C LEU A 209 -28.44 5.90 -4.35
N THR A 210 -28.20 5.78 -3.05
CA THR A 210 -29.07 6.31 -2.02
C THR A 210 -29.08 7.85 -2.03
N PRO A 211 -30.09 8.52 -1.45
CA PRO A 211 -30.10 9.98 -1.37
C PRO A 211 -28.83 10.58 -0.74
N LEU A 212 -28.31 9.97 0.34
CA LEU A 212 -27.08 10.42 0.99
C LEU A 212 -25.85 10.27 0.08
N GLN A 213 -25.76 9.19 -0.69
CA GLN A 213 -24.67 8.98 -1.64
C GLN A 213 -24.77 9.97 -2.82
N LYS A 214 -25.97 10.28 -3.29
CA LYS A 214 -26.20 11.30 -4.33
C LYS A 214 -25.76 12.68 -3.86
N ASN A 215 -26.12 13.05 -2.64
CA ASN A 215 -25.69 14.33 -2.05
C ASN A 215 -24.16 14.40 -1.92
N ALA A 216 -23.53 13.33 -1.46
CA ALA A 216 -22.08 13.26 -1.37
C ALA A 216 -21.40 13.41 -2.74
N VAL A 217 -21.92 12.77 -3.78
CA VAL A 217 -21.40 12.93 -5.15
C VAL A 217 -21.54 14.37 -5.62
N GLU A 218 -22.67 15.01 -5.36
CA GLU A 218 -22.89 16.39 -5.81
C GLU A 218 -22.01 17.38 -5.03
N GLU A 219 -21.85 17.22 -3.74
CA GLU A 219 -20.93 18.01 -2.92
C GLU A 219 -19.47 17.92 -3.45
N ILE A 220 -19.04 16.73 -3.83
CA ILE A 220 -17.71 16.51 -4.43
C ILE A 220 -17.61 17.19 -5.82
N ARG A 221 -18.68 17.13 -6.61
CA ARG A 221 -18.75 17.81 -7.92
C ARG A 221 -18.68 19.32 -7.79
N GLU A 222 -19.33 19.88 -6.78
CA GLU A 222 -19.26 21.32 -6.49
C GLU A 222 -17.84 21.75 -6.13
N GLU A 223 -17.13 20.95 -5.30
CA GLU A 223 -15.72 21.20 -5.00
C GLU A 223 -14.85 21.14 -6.26
N TRP A 224 -15.09 20.18 -7.16
CA TRP A 224 -14.32 20.04 -8.40
C TRP A 224 -14.54 21.17 -9.42
N ARG A 225 -15.59 21.99 -9.23
CA ARG A 225 -15.84 23.21 -10.05
C ARG A 225 -15.06 24.43 -9.55
N GLN A 226 -14.45 24.35 -8.37
CA GLN A 226 -13.64 25.43 -7.83
C GLN A 226 -12.34 25.61 -8.64
N GLU A 227 -11.78 26.80 -8.61
CA GLU A 227 -10.50 27.11 -9.28
C GLU A 227 -9.35 26.27 -8.75
N LYS A 228 -9.33 26.02 -7.44
CA LYS A 228 -8.37 25.15 -6.75
C LYS A 228 -9.10 24.13 -5.88
N PRO A 229 -9.52 23.01 -6.47
CA PRO A 229 -10.27 22.01 -5.73
C PRO A 229 -9.38 21.34 -4.68
N ARG A 230 -9.92 21.24 -3.48
CA ARG A 230 -9.25 20.55 -2.36
C ARG A 230 -9.34 19.04 -2.53
N PRO A 231 -8.40 18.27 -1.98
CA PRO A 231 -8.59 16.84 -1.78
C PRO A 231 -9.84 16.56 -0.93
N VAL A 232 -10.53 15.49 -1.24
CA VAL A 232 -11.78 15.11 -0.56
C VAL A 232 -11.52 13.96 0.41
N LEU A 233 -12.04 14.07 1.64
CA LEU A 233 -12.07 13.01 2.62
C LEU A 233 -13.52 12.56 2.86
N ILE A 234 -13.88 11.35 2.42
CA ILE A 234 -15.17 10.74 2.70
C ILE A 234 -15.07 9.95 4.00
N ARG A 235 -15.68 10.45 5.07
CA ARG A 235 -15.89 9.70 6.32
C ARG A 235 -17.22 8.96 6.22
N GLY A 236 -17.19 7.66 6.13
CA GLY A 236 -18.43 6.88 6.02
C GLY A 236 -18.38 5.63 6.87
N VAL A 237 -19.42 5.41 7.67
CA VAL A 237 -19.52 4.21 8.51
C VAL A 237 -19.31 2.93 7.71
N THR A 238 -18.91 1.85 8.37
CA THR A 238 -18.70 0.56 7.70
C THR A 238 -20.01 0.09 7.06
N GLY A 239 -19.99 -0.13 5.74
CA GLY A 239 -21.20 -0.50 4.99
C GLY A 239 -22.05 0.69 4.49
N SER A 240 -21.54 1.93 4.52
CA SER A 240 -22.22 3.12 3.96
C SER A 240 -22.25 3.16 2.43
N GLY A 241 -21.51 2.27 1.76
CA GLY A 241 -21.42 2.22 0.30
C GLY A 241 -20.45 3.23 -0.32
N LYS A 242 -19.37 3.62 0.37
CA LYS A 242 -18.30 4.47 -0.17
C LYS A 242 -17.83 4.04 -1.57
N THR A 243 -17.69 2.74 -1.77
CA THR A 243 -17.27 2.19 -3.07
C THR A 243 -18.22 2.56 -4.21
N GLN A 244 -19.53 2.67 -3.94
CA GLN A 244 -20.50 3.08 -4.95
C GLN A 244 -20.32 4.56 -5.33
N VAL A 245 -20.02 5.42 -4.36
CA VAL A 245 -19.66 6.83 -4.62
C VAL A 245 -18.40 6.89 -5.50
N TYR A 246 -17.37 6.09 -5.19
CA TYR A 246 -16.16 6.04 -6.01
C TYR A 246 -16.47 5.64 -7.45
N MET A 247 -17.32 4.64 -7.67
CA MET A 247 -17.67 4.18 -9.01
C MET A 247 -18.38 5.25 -9.84
N GLU A 248 -19.25 6.06 -9.23
CA GLU A 248 -19.87 7.21 -9.91
C GLU A 248 -18.84 8.26 -10.32
N LEU A 249 -17.93 8.61 -9.40
CA LEU A 249 -16.88 9.59 -9.68
C LEU A 249 -15.89 9.11 -10.76
N ILE A 250 -15.56 7.82 -10.75
CA ILE A 250 -14.71 7.19 -11.80
C ILE A 250 -15.41 7.26 -13.14
N GLU A 251 -16.70 6.89 -13.21
CA GLU A 251 -17.47 6.91 -14.47
C GLU A 251 -17.53 8.30 -15.07
N GLU A 252 -17.71 9.33 -14.25
CA GLU A 252 -17.69 10.71 -14.71
C GLU A 252 -16.34 11.11 -15.30
N VAL A 253 -15.23 10.77 -14.63
CA VAL A 253 -13.88 11.12 -15.08
C VAL A 253 -13.52 10.35 -16.35
N VAL A 254 -13.89 9.06 -16.42
CA VAL A 254 -13.62 8.21 -17.59
C VAL A 254 -14.45 8.63 -18.78
N SER A 255 -15.72 9.04 -18.58
CA SER A 255 -16.57 9.57 -19.66
C SER A 255 -16.02 10.85 -20.31
N LYS A 256 -15.28 11.67 -19.53
CA LYS A 256 -14.56 12.85 -20.02
C LYS A 256 -13.22 12.53 -20.69
N GLY A 257 -12.92 11.25 -20.94
CA GLY A 257 -11.69 10.82 -21.61
C GLY A 257 -10.44 10.80 -20.70
N LYS A 258 -10.59 11.04 -19.39
CA LYS A 258 -9.50 10.97 -18.42
C LYS A 258 -9.37 9.56 -17.84
N GLN A 259 -8.39 9.37 -16.98
CA GLN A 259 -8.02 8.08 -16.38
C GLN A 259 -8.04 8.16 -14.85
N ALA A 260 -8.26 7.01 -14.20
CA ALA A 260 -8.37 6.94 -12.74
C ALA A 260 -7.44 5.89 -12.14
N ILE A 261 -6.85 6.21 -11.00
CA ILE A 261 -6.12 5.28 -10.14
C ILE A 261 -6.95 5.04 -8.88
N VAL A 262 -7.12 3.77 -8.51
CA VAL A 262 -7.82 3.38 -7.29
C VAL A 262 -6.85 2.59 -6.42
N LEU A 263 -6.45 3.18 -5.31
CA LEU A 263 -5.60 2.53 -4.33
C LEU A 263 -6.46 1.77 -3.33
N ILE A 264 -6.22 0.48 -3.22
CA ILE A 264 -6.88 -0.43 -2.27
C ILE A 264 -5.79 -1.19 -1.53
N PRO A 265 -5.85 -1.30 -0.18
CA PRO A 265 -4.90 -2.12 0.57
C PRO A 265 -4.86 -3.54 0.05
N GLU A 266 -3.67 -4.14 -0.04
CA GLU A 266 -3.50 -5.45 -0.68
C GLU A 266 -4.38 -6.54 -0.08
N ILE A 267 -4.60 -6.51 1.24
CA ILE A 267 -5.48 -7.44 1.95
C ILE A 267 -6.96 -7.24 1.57
N ALA A 268 -7.35 -6.00 1.24
CA ALA A 268 -8.71 -5.66 0.82
C ALA A 268 -8.94 -5.81 -0.69
N LEU A 269 -7.86 -6.01 -1.47
CA LEU A 269 -7.92 -6.25 -2.91
C LEU A 269 -8.35 -7.72 -3.18
N THR A 270 -9.56 -8.04 -2.76
CA THR A 270 -10.14 -9.38 -2.88
C THR A 270 -10.73 -9.60 -4.27
N TYR A 271 -10.99 -10.88 -4.58
CA TYR A 271 -11.73 -11.26 -5.78
C TYR A 271 -13.07 -10.51 -5.92
N GLN A 272 -13.80 -10.34 -4.81
CA GLN A 272 -15.09 -9.63 -4.79
C GLN A 272 -14.93 -8.15 -5.16
N THR A 273 -13.91 -7.50 -4.61
CA THR A 273 -13.63 -6.08 -4.91
C THR A 273 -13.27 -5.90 -6.39
N VAL A 274 -12.37 -6.73 -6.91
CA VAL A 274 -11.96 -6.69 -8.32
C VAL A 274 -13.15 -6.98 -9.24
N ARG A 275 -13.98 -7.98 -8.93
CA ARG A 275 -15.20 -8.33 -9.68
C ARG A 275 -16.18 -7.16 -9.79
N ARG A 276 -16.36 -6.35 -8.74
CA ARG A 276 -17.22 -5.15 -8.78
C ARG A 276 -16.73 -4.13 -9.80
N PHE A 277 -15.42 -3.87 -9.86
CA PHE A 277 -14.86 -2.96 -10.86
C PHE A 277 -15.01 -3.50 -12.30
N TYR A 278 -14.70 -4.79 -12.49
CA TYR A 278 -14.88 -5.42 -13.80
C TYR A 278 -16.34 -5.47 -14.23
N GLY A 279 -17.28 -5.74 -13.33
CA GLY A 279 -18.70 -5.77 -13.62
C GLY A 279 -19.24 -4.44 -14.14
N ARG A 280 -18.69 -3.30 -13.66
CA ARG A 280 -19.12 -1.97 -14.09
C ARG A 280 -18.36 -1.45 -15.30
N PHE A 281 -17.04 -1.65 -15.36
CA PHE A 281 -16.17 -0.99 -16.33
C PHE A 281 -15.54 -1.93 -17.37
N GLY A 282 -15.70 -3.24 -17.22
CA GLY A 282 -15.18 -4.23 -18.16
C GLY A 282 -13.68 -4.14 -18.39
N ASP A 283 -13.26 -4.25 -19.64
CA ASP A 283 -11.85 -4.25 -20.05
C ASP A 283 -11.11 -2.93 -19.85
N GLN A 284 -11.82 -1.85 -19.46
CA GLN A 284 -11.20 -0.59 -19.11
C GLN A 284 -10.43 -0.66 -17.78
N VAL A 285 -10.67 -1.73 -16.99
CA VAL A 285 -10.00 -1.97 -15.69
C VAL A 285 -8.73 -2.76 -15.88
N SER A 286 -7.68 -2.35 -15.20
CA SER A 286 -6.45 -3.09 -15.02
C SER A 286 -6.16 -3.24 -13.53
N VAL A 287 -5.58 -4.38 -13.13
CA VAL A 287 -5.33 -4.66 -11.71
C VAL A 287 -3.86 -4.93 -11.48
N LEU A 288 -3.31 -4.30 -10.45
CA LEU A 288 -1.99 -4.60 -9.90
C LEU A 288 -2.12 -5.30 -8.55
N ASN A 289 -1.31 -6.32 -8.31
CA ASN A 289 -1.14 -6.94 -7.00
C ASN A 289 0.28 -7.51 -6.85
N SER A 290 0.69 -7.89 -5.64
CA SER A 290 2.02 -8.44 -5.38
C SER A 290 2.26 -9.81 -6.00
N ARG A 291 1.18 -10.55 -6.32
CA ARG A 291 1.24 -11.90 -6.90
C ARG A 291 1.52 -11.91 -8.40
N LEU A 292 1.41 -10.75 -9.06
CA LEU A 292 1.73 -10.61 -10.47
C LEU A 292 3.23 -10.81 -10.71
N SER A 293 3.55 -11.63 -11.70
CA SER A 293 4.91 -11.71 -12.23
C SER A 293 5.37 -10.35 -12.79
N GLN A 294 6.67 -10.17 -12.92
CA GLN A 294 7.23 -8.96 -13.54
C GLN A 294 6.66 -8.73 -14.95
N GLY A 295 6.47 -9.81 -15.73
CA GLY A 295 5.90 -9.72 -17.07
C GLY A 295 4.44 -9.26 -17.10
N GLU A 296 3.60 -9.80 -16.21
CA GLU A 296 2.20 -9.39 -16.10
C GLU A 296 2.10 -7.93 -15.68
N ARG A 297 2.91 -7.51 -14.70
CA ARG A 297 2.97 -6.12 -14.25
C ARG A 297 3.41 -5.17 -15.38
N TYR A 298 4.42 -5.55 -16.14
CA TYR A 298 4.87 -4.82 -17.32
C TYR A 298 3.74 -4.63 -18.34
N ASP A 299 3.01 -5.70 -18.63
CA ASP A 299 1.91 -5.66 -19.60
C ASP A 299 0.78 -4.71 -19.14
N GLN A 300 0.44 -4.69 -17.82
CA GLN A 300 -0.56 -3.77 -17.30
C GLN A 300 -0.12 -2.30 -17.40
N PHE A 301 1.13 -1.98 -17.08
CA PHE A 301 1.65 -0.62 -17.23
C PHE A 301 1.74 -0.19 -18.71
N LYS A 302 2.07 -1.11 -19.61
CA LYS A 302 2.10 -0.83 -21.05
C LYS A 302 0.70 -0.51 -21.60
N ARG A 303 -0.32 -1.26 -21.17
CA ARG A 303 -1.73 -0.97 -21.47
C ARG A 303 -2.14 0.42 -20.96
N ALA A 304 -1.75 0.76 -19.73
CA ALA A 304 -2.04 2.06 -19.13
C ALA A 304 -1.39 3.20 -19.93
N LYS A 305 -0.11 3.07 -20.27
CA LYS A 305 0.65 4.07 -21.05
C LYS A 305 0.09 4.27 -22.46
N ARG A 306 -0.45 3.21 -23.08
CA ARG A 306 -1.11 3.29 -24.41
C ARG A 306 -2.55 3.77 -24.35
N GLY A 307 -3.12 3.98 -23.15
CA GLY A 307 -4.52 4.37 -22.98
C GLY A 307 -5.52 3.23 -23.26
N GLU A 308 -5.04 1.98 -23.35
CA GLU A 308 -5.86 0.78 -23.59
C GLU A 308 -6.69 0.39 -22.35
N CYS A 309 -6.24 0.80 -21.16
CA CYS A 309 -7.06 0.77 -19.94
C CYS A 309 -7.18 2.19 -19.38
N ARG A 310 -8.29 2.46 -18.70
CA ARG A 310 -8.60 3.78 -18.14
C ARG A 310 -8.63 3.79 -16.62
N ILE A 311 -8.69 2.64 -16.01
CA ILE A 311 -8.78 2.49 -14.55
C ILE A 311 -7.70 1.50 -14.10
N MET A 312 -6.84 1.93 -13.18
CA MET A 312 -5.87 1.07 -12.53
C MET A 312 -6.26 0.86 -11.07
N VAL A 313 -6.56 -0.37 -10.69
CA VAL A 313 -6.87 -0.76 -9.31
C VAL A 313 -5.67 -1.51 -8.72
N GLY A 314 -5.24 -1.14 -7.53
CA GLY A 314 -4.12 -1.85 -6.92
C GLY A 314 -3.66 -1.26 -5.59
N PRO A 315 -2.60 -1.85 -5.00
CA PRO A 315 -2.01 -1.36 -3.76
C PRO A 315 -1.22 -0.06 -4.01
N ARG A 316 -0.56 0.44 -2.98
CA ARG A 316 0.25 1.67 -3.02
C ARG A 316 1.08 1.85 -4.30
N SER A 317 1.65 0.76 -4.86
CA SER A 317 2.46 0.83 -6.09
C SER A 317 1.67 1.20 -7.34
N ALA A 318 0.35 1.05 -7.34
CA ALA A 318 -0.50 1.49 -8.44
C ALA A 318 -0.49 3.02 -8.62
N LEU A 319 -0.11 3.75 -7.57
CA LEU A 319 0.06 5.20 -7.62
C LEU A 319 1.05 5.66 -8.70
N PHE A 320 1.96 4.81 -9.14
CA PHE A 320 2.96 5.14 -10.16
C PHE A 320 2.58 4.66 -11.58
N THR A 321 1.31 4.34 -11.80
CA THR A 321 0.82 3.97 -13.14
C THR A 321 1.07 5.11 -14.14
N PRO A 322 1.70 4.83 -15.30
CA PRO A 322 2.08 5.85 -16.28
C PRO A 322 0.88 6.26 -17.16
N PHE A 323 -0.15 6.82 -16.56
CA PHE A 323 -1.30 7.34 -17.29
C PHE A 323 -0.98 8.66 -17.98
N PRO A 324 -1.26 8.82 -19.29
CA PRO A 324 -1.02 10.06 -20.01
C PRO A 324 -2.01 11.18 -19.64
N ASN A 325 -3.22 10.86 -19.21
CA ASN A 325 -4.26 11.83 -18.89
C ASN A 325 -4.97 11.48 -17.58
N LEU A 326 -4.20 11.52 -16.47
CA LEU A 326 -4.74 11.23 -15.14
C LEU A 326 -5.76 12.30 -14.74
N GLY A 327 -6.93 11.86 -14.23
CA GLY A 327 -8.01 12.75 -13.80
C GLY A 327 -8.46 12.53 -12.37
N LEU A 328 -8.20 11.33 -11.80
CA LEU A 328 -8.69 11.00 -10.46
C LEU A 328 -7.77 10.00 -9.78
N ILE A 329 -7.48 10.23 -8.52
CA ILE A 329 -6.84 9.26 -7.62
C ILE A 329 -7.77 9.00 -6.44
N ILE A 330 -8.17 7.75 -6.26
CA ILE A 330 -8.97 7.31 -5.11
C ILE A 330 -8.06 6.53 -4.16
N ILE A 331 -8.19 6.76 -2.86
CA ILE A 331 -7.53 6.02 -1.79
C ILE A 331 -8.60 5.46 -0.88
N ASP A 332 -8.89 4.17 -1.01
CA ASP A 332 -9.83 3.48 -0.12
C ASP A 332 -9.12 3.01 1.15
N GLU A 333 -9.84 3.01 2.28
CA GLU A 333 -9.30 2.73 3.62
C GLU A 333 -8.01 3.56 3.89
N GLU A 334 -8.10 4.88 3.74
CA GLU A 334 -6.99 5.84 3.79
C GLU A 334 -6.08 5.67 5.02
N HIS A 335 -6.65 5.27 6.15
CA HIS A 335 -5.96 5.06 7.43
C HIS A 335 -5.01 3.85 7.45
N GLU A 336 -4.98 3.04 6.39
CA GLU A 336 -4.20 1.80 6.38
C GLU A 336 -2.69 2.05 6.45
N PRO A 337 -1.97 1.44 7.41
CA PRO A 337 -0.52 1.63 7.56
C PRO A 337 0.29 1.20 6.33
N THR A 338 -0.28 0.31 5.48
CA THR A 338 0.39 -0.17 4.27
C THR A 338 0.57 0.89 3.19
N TYR A 339 -0.11 2.04 3.31
CA TYR A 339 0.10 3.19 2.44
C TYR A 339 1.40 3.94 2.76
N LYS A 340 2.01 3.72 3.91
CA LYS A 340 3.38 4.14 4.22
C LYS A 340 4.39 3.13 3.67
N SER A 341 5.44 3.59 2.98
CA SER A 341 6.51 2.72 2.50
C SER A 341 7.45 2.29 3.64
N GLU A 342 7.74 1.00 3.74
CA GLU A 342 8.76 0.48 4.65
C GLU A 342 10.18 0.60 4.07
N ASN A 343 10.29 0.72 2.74
CA ASN A 343 11.55 0.87 2.02
C ASN A 343 11.79 2.33 1.64
N THR A 344 13.07 2.69 1.52
CA THR A 344 13.50 4.03 1.07
C THR A 344 13.19 4.25 -0.42
N PRO A 345 12.60 5.40 -0.79
CA PRO A 345 12.06 6.46 0.06
C PRO A 345 10.83 6.00 0.86
N ARG A 346 10.77 6.38 2.14
CA ARG A 346 9.66 6.02 3.03
C ARG A 346 8.47 6.97 2.83
N TYR A 347 7.97 7.04 1.60
CA TYR A 347 6.86 7.90 1.24
C TYR A 347 5.52 7.41 1.79
N HIS A 348 4.57 8.32 1.93
CA HIS A 348 3.17 8.03 2.21
C HIS A 348 2.33 8.21 0.93
N ALA A 349 1.48 7.26 0.61
CA ALA A 349 0.68 7.29 -0.62
C ALA A 349 -0.26 8.50 -0.69
N ARG A 350 -0.85 8.93 0.44
CA ARG A 350 -1.71 10.12 0.54
C ARG A 350 -0.98 11.37 0.07
N GLU A 351 0.15 11.68 0.68
CA GLU A 351 0.94 12.88 0.36
C GLU A 351 1.42 12.85 -1.09
N THR A 352 1.86 11.66 -1.52
CA THR A 352 2.32 11.47 -2.90
C THR A 352 1.19 11.59 -3.91
N ALA A 353 -0.03 11.13 -3.58
CA ALA A 353 -1.22 11.27 -4.42
C ALA A 353 -1.65 12.72 -4.55
N VAL A 354 -1.64 13.48 -3.45
CA VAL A 354 -1.98 14.91 -3.47
C VAL A 354 -0.99 15.67 -4.36
N TYR A 355 0.33 15.49 -4.14
CA TYR A 355 1.35 16.14 -4.96
C TYR A 355 1.23 15.75 -6.45
N ARG A 356 1.03 14.46 -6.75
CA ARG A 356 0.85 13.99 -8.10
C ARG A 356 -0.39 14.59 -8.77
N ALA A 357 -1.50 14.64 -8.05
CA ALA A 357 -2.74 15.21 -8.54
C ALA A 357 -2.62 16.72 -8.83
N GLU A 358 -1.98 17.47 -7.95
CA GLU A 358 -1.72 18.91 -8.16
C GLU A 358 -0.88 19.15 -9.42
N THR A 359 0.16 18.35 -9.65
CA THR A 359 1.04 18.49 -10.81
C THR A 359 0.44 18.01 -12.11
N GLU A 360 -0.50 17.06 -12.08
CA GLU A 360 -1.14 16.47 -13.28
C GLU A 360 -2.57 16.99 -13.53
N GLY A 361 -3.10 17.89 -12.70
CA GLY A 361 -4.46 18.43 -12.82
C GLY A 361 -5.55 17.38 -12.59
N ALA A 362 -5.30 16.48 -11.63
CA ALA A 362 -6.20 15.42 -11.22
C ALA A 362 -6.86 15.72 -9.87
N TYR A 363 -7.92 15.00 -9.54
CA TYR A 363 -8.60 15.09 -8.26
C TYR A 363 -8.13 13.95 -7.32
N VAL A 364 -8.25 14.19 -6.00
CA VAL A 364 -7.98 13.17 -4.98
C VAL A 364 -9.22 12.97 -4.13
N VAL A 365 -9.63 11.71 -3.98
CA VAL A 365 -10.72 11.31 -3.09
C VAL A 365 -10.21 10.20 -2.18
N MET A 366 -10.26 10.44 -0.89
CA MET A 366 -9.86 9.50 0.15
C MET A 366 -11.09 9.03 0.90
N GLY A 367 -11.15 7.77 1.27
CA GLY A 367 -12.27 7.27 2.05
C GLY A 367 -11.86 6.38 3.18
N SER A 368 -12.53 6.53 4.31
CA SER A 368 -12.35 5.71 5.49
C SER A 368 -13.60 5.71 6.37
N ALA A 369 -13.81 4.64 7.13
CA ALA A 369 -14.75 4.64 8.25
C ALA A 369 -14.13 5.28 9.50
N THR A 370 -12.83 5.17 9.61
CA THR A 370 -11.99 5.62 10.72
C THR A 370 -10.77 6.34 10.15
N PRO A 371 -10.93 7.56 9.62
CA PRO A 371 -9.83 8.31 9.02
C PRO A 371 -8.60 8.38 9.93
N SER A 372 -7.41 8.53 9.34
CA SER A 372 -6.23 8.86 10.13
C SER A 372 -6.39 10.25 10.74
N LEU A 373 -5.78 10.46 11.91
CA LEU A 373 -5.84 11.77 12.57
C LEU A 373 -5.23 12.86 11.69
N GLU A 374 -4.20 12.53 10.91
CA GLU A 374 -3.57 13.43 9.98
C GLU A 374 -4.53 13.90 8.86
N ALA A 375 -5.30 12.99 8.28
CA ALA A 375 -6.28 13.34 7.23
C ALA A 375 -7.48 14.12 7.80
N TYR A 376 -7.98 13.69 8.95
CA TYR A 376 -9.12 14.33 9.59
C TYR A 376 -8.77 15.74 10.12
N SER A 377 -7.60 15.91 10.74
CA SER A 377 -7.11 17.22 11.18
C SER A 377 -6.96 18.21 10.02
N ARG A 378 -6.54 17.75 8.85
CA ARG A 378 -6.50 18.60 7.64
C ARG A 378 -7.91 18.98 7.16
N ALA A 379 -8.87 18.07 7.27
CA ALA A 379 -10.25 18.37 6.94
C ALA A 379 -10.85 19.40 7.92
N GLU A 380 -10.60 19.26 9.22
CA GLU A 380 -10.98 20.25 10.24
C GLU A 380 -10.37 21.65 9.99
N ARG A 381 -9.14 21.71 9.49
CA ARG A 381 -8.49 22.97 9.08
C ARG A 381 -8.95 23.52 7.74
N GLY A 382 -9.84 22.80 7.02
CA GLY A 382 -10.33 23.19 5.71
C GLY A 382 -9.35 22.96 4.55
N GLU A 383 -8.25 22.24 4.78
CA GLU A 383 -7.30 21.83 3.72
C GLU A 383 -7.90 20.74 2.86
N TYR A 384 -8.77 19.90 3.40
CA TYR A 384 -9.55 18.86 2.71
C TYR A 384 -11.05 19.16 2.84
N LEU A 385 -11.84 18.79 1.83
CA LEU A 385 -13.29 18.77 1.95
C LEU A 385 -13.69 17.51 2.72
N LEU A 386 -14.42 17.65 3.84
CA LEU A 386 -14.98 16.53 4.61
C LEU A 386 -16.40 16.22 4.14
N VAL A 387 -16.61 15.02 3.61
CA VAL A 387 -17.92 14.52 3.19
C VAL A 387 -18.34 13.37 4.11
N ASN A 388 -19.53 13.45 4.71
CA ASN A 388 -19.98 12.47 5.70
C ASN A 388 -21.06 11.52 5.14
N LEU A 389 -20.84 10.21 5.32
CA LEU A 389 -21.82 9.14 5.04
C LEU A 389 -22.17 8.41 6.33
N ASN A 390 -23.02 9.02 7.15
CA ASN A 390 -23.26 8.62 8.54
C ASN A 390 -24.23 7.44 8.71
N SER A 391 -24.79 6.87 7.64
CA SER A 391 -25.69 5.72 7.72
C SER A 391 -25.21 4.55 6.88
N ARG A 392 -25.52 3.32 7.35
CA ARG A 392 -25.36 2.11 6.54
C ARG A 392 -26.33 2.11 5.37
N TYR A 393 -25.98 1.37 4.33
CA TYR A 393 -26.91 1.08 3.22
C TYR A 393 -28.20 0.47 3.78
N GLU A 394 -29.36 0.90 3.26
CA GLU A 394 -30.70 0.51 3.74
C GLU A 394 -30.98 0.86 5.22
N ALA A 395 -30.28 1.83 5.79
CA ALA A 395 -30.43 2.27 7.19
C ALA A 395 -30.33 1.14 8.22
N ARG A 396 -29.56 0.07 7.92
CA ARG A 396 -29.38 -1.06 8.85
C ARG A 396 -28.75 -0.59 10.16
N PRO A 397 -29.24 -1.09 11.32
CA PRO A 397 -28.70 -0.67 12.61
C PRO A 397 -27.26 -1.10 12.80
N LEU A 398 -26.51 -0.33 13.57
CA LEU A 398 -25.19 -0.71 14.03
C LEU A 398 -25.31 -1.92 14.99
N PRO A 399 -24.27 -2.77 15.07
CA PRO A 399 -24.26 -3.91 15.98
C PRO A 399 -24.31 -3.45 17.44
N GLU A 400 -24.89 -4.28 18.29
CA GLU A 400 -24.83 -4.11 19.73
C GLU A 400 -23.45 -4.51 20.24
N VAL A 401 -22.82 -3.64 21.02
CA VAL A 401 -21.45 -3.87 21.51
C VAL A 401 -21.44 -3.92 23.03
N SER A 402 -20.88 -4.99 23.57
CA SER A 402 -20.66 -5.16 25.00
C SER A 402 -19.14 -5.17 25.30
N ILE A 403 -18.73 -4.41 26.30
CA ILE A 403 -17.36 -4.43 26.82
C ILE A 403 -17.32 -5.32 28.04
N VAL A 404 -16.38 -6.27 28.05
CA VAL A 404 -16.16 -7.19 29.18
C VAL A 404 -14.85 -6.86 29.87
N ASP A 405 -14.94 -6.56 31.17
CA ASP A 405 -13.76 -6.34 32.03
C ASP A 405 -13.15 -7.68 32.45
N LEU A 406 -11.97 -8.00 31.89
CA LEU A 406 -11.25 -9.22 32.23
C LEU A 406 -10.71 -9.24 33.67
N ARG A 407 -10.64 -8.09 34.34
CA ARG A 407 -10.26 -8.01 35.77
C ARG A 407 -11.38 -8.59 36.63
N GLU A 408 -12.63 -8.31 36.32
CA GLU A 408 -13.80 -8.83 37.01
C GLU A 408 -13.99 -10.34 36.72
N GLU A 409 -13.72 -10.79 35.50
CA GLU A 409 -13.70 -12.20 35.14
C GLU A 409 -12.68 -12.98 36.01
N LEU A 410 -11.46 -12.42 36.17
CA LEU A 410 -10.43 -13.01 37.00
C LEU A 410 -10.82 -13.07 38.51
N LYS A 411 -11.44 -11.98 39.05
CA LYS A 411 -11.96 -11.95 40.41
C LYS A 411 -13.07 -12.99 40.65
N ALA A 412 -13.90 -13.21 39.65
CA ALA A 412 -14.94 -14.24 39.68
C ALA A 412 -14.44 -15.67 39.43
N GLY A 413 -13.10 -15.87 39.36
CA GLY A 413 -12.46 -17.16 39.20
C GLY A 413 -12.29 -17.62 37.75
N ASN A 414 -12.73 -16.87 36.76
CA ASN A 414 -12.55 -17.20 35.35
C ASN A 414 -11.10 -16.88 34.92
N ARG A 415 -10.29 -17.90 34.71
CA ARG A 415 -8.89 -17.79 34.20
C ARG A 415 -8.77 -18.09 32.72
N SER A 416 -9.90 -18.39 32.04
CA SER A 416 -9.93 -18.62 30.60
C SER A 416 -9.62 -17.35 29.81
N ILE A 417 -9.18 -17.54 28.59
CA ILE A 417 -9.04 -16.44 27.60
C ILE A 417 -10.43 -15.93 27.15
N LEU A 418 -11.43 -16.82 27.18
CA LEU A 418 -12.81 -16.48 26.85
C LEU A 418 -13.55 -16.07 28.13
N SER A 419 -14.18 -14.93 28.11
CA SER A 419 -15.12 -14.52 29.16
C SER A 419 -16.37 -15.41 29.15
N ARG A 420 -17.09 -15.42 30.26
CA ARG A 420 -18.34 -16.16 30.38
C ARG A 420 -19.36 -15.64 29.36
N SER A 421 -19.52 -14.32 29.27
CA SER A 421 -20.42 -13.68 28.31
C SER A 421 -20.11 -14.02 26.85
N LEU A 422 -18.82 -14.03 26.47
CA LEU A 422 -18.45 -14.41 25.09
C LEU A 422 -18.74 -15.90 24.83
N SER A 423 -18.50 -16.76 25.81
CA SER A 423 -18.78 -18.20 25.68
C SER A 423 -20.27 -18.48 25.55
N GLU A 424 -21.12 -17.76 26.29
CA GLU A 424 -22.59 -17.85 26.21
C GLU A 424 -23.09 -17.39 24.85
N GLU A 425 -22.59 -16.26 24.33
CA GLU A 425 -22.99 -15.76 23.00
C GLU A 425 -22.49 -16.66 21.86
N ILE A 426 -21.33 -17.28 21.98
CA ILE A 426 -20.87 -18.31 21.02
C ILE A 426 -21.84 -19.49 21.02
N SER A 427 -22.25 -20.01 22.19
CA SER A 427 -23.23 -21.11 22.29
C SER A 427 -24.53 -20.72 21.60
N ALA A 428 -25.08 -19.54 21.93
CA ALA A 428 -26.32 -19.05 21.35
C ALA A 428 -26.23 -18.84 19.82
N CYS A 429 -25.08 -18.41 19.32
CA CYS A 429 -24.81 -18.27 17.89
C CYS A 429 -24.81 -19.63 17.17
N LEU A 430 -24.10 -20.62 17.74
CA LEU A 430 -24.03 -21.98 17.19
C LEU A 430 -25.39 -22.68 17.19
N GLU A 431 -26.19 -22.56 18.28
CA GLU A 431 -27.54 -23.12 18.37
C GLU A 431 -28.49 -22.58 17.30
N LYS A 432 -28.30 -21.31 16.86
CA LYS A 432 -29.06 -20.68 15.79
C LYS A 432 -28.56 -21.00 14.39
N GLY A 433 -27.45 -21.77 14.25
CA GLY A 433 -26.81 -22.04 12.98
C GLY A 433 -26.19 -20.79 12.34
N GLU A 434 -25.82 -19.78 13.14
CA GLU A 434 -25.20 -18.55 12.71
C GLU A 434 -23.68 -18.67 12.79
N GLN A 435 -22.96 -17.68 12.24
CA GLN A 435 -21.50 -17.69 12.22
C GLN A 435 -20.91 -16.66 13.19
N ALA A 436 -19.78 -17.05 13.81
CA ALA A 436 -19.00 -16.18 14.69
C ALA A 436 -17.61 -15.88 14.14
N MET A 437 -17.10 -14.68 14.40
CA MET A 437 -15.71 -14.30 14.12
C MET A 437 -14.99 -13.98 15.44
N LEU A 438 -13.83 -14.60 15.67
CA LEU A 438 -13.01 -14.35 16.85
C LEU A 438 -11.72 -13.65 16.42
N PHE A 439 -11.60 -12.40 16.80
CA PHE A 439 -10.51 -11.53 16.42
C PHE A 439 -9.44 -11.43 17.52
N LEU A 440 -8.18 -11.70 17.15
CA LEU A 440 -7.02 -11.48 18.00
C LEU A 440 -6.03 -10.56 17.30
N ASN A 441 -5.74 -9.40 17.88
CA ASN A 441 -4.73 -8.51 17.32
C ASN A 441 -3.33 -8.93 17.75
N ARG A 442 -2.70 -9.86 17.01
CA ARG A 442 -1.32 -10.29 17.23
C ARG A 442 -0.46 -9.97 16.01
N ARG A 443 0.23 -8.84 16.01
CA ARG A 443 1.40 -8.61 15.15
C ARG A 443 2.60 -8.29 16.02
N GLY A 444 3.62 -9.16 16.01
CA GLY A 444 5.07 -8.97 16.16
C GLY A 444 5.66 -7.95 17.13
N TYR A 445 4.90 -7.40 18.06
CA TYR A 445 5.43 -6.43 19.01
C TYR A 445 6.11 -7.14 20.17
N ALA A 446 7.26 -6.61 20.59
CA ALA A 446 7.87 -6.95 21.87
C ALA A 446 6.80 -6.86 22.97
N GLY A 447 6.69 -7.90 23.80
CA GLY A 447 5.62 -8.00 24.77
C GLY A 447 5.65 -6.82 25.75
N PHE A 448 4.56 -6.07 25.87
CA PHE A 448 4.37 -5.16 26.98
C PHE A 448 4.08 -5.94 28.25
N VAL A 449 4.38 -5.35 29.40
CA VAL A 449 4.12 -5.96 30.71
C VAL A 449 2.94 -5.26 31.37
N SER A 450 1.91 -6.02 31.72
CA SER A 450 0.72 -5.54 32.40
C SER A 450 0.30 -6.44 33.56
N CYS A 451 -0.40 -5.85 34.50
CA CYS A 451 -1.02 -6.58 35.61
C CYS A 451 -2.43 -7.02 35.24
N ARG A 452 -2.70 -8.33 35.30
CA ARG A 452 -4.02 -8.89 35.01
C ARG A 452 -5.07 -8.58 36.08
N SER A 453 -4.64 -8.24 37.31
CA SER A 453 -5.54 -7.98 38.42
C SER A 453 -6.08 -6.54 38.42
N CYS A 454 -5.28 -5.55 38.06
CA CYS A 454 -5.68 -4.14 38.09
C CYS A 454 -5.55 -3.42 36.73
N GLY A 455 -5.03 -4.09 35.71
CA GLY A 455 -4.83 -3.49 34.39
C GLY A 455 -3.55 -2.65 34.28
N HIS A 456 -2.82 -2.33 35.36
CA HIS A 456 -1.64 -1.47 35.29
C HIS A 456 -0.64 -1.93 34.24
N VAL A 457 -0.20 -1.00 33.38
CA VAL A 457 0.80 -1.23 32.34
C VAL A 457 2.08 -0.48 32.68
N MET A 458 3.22 -1.15 32.52
CA MET A 458 4.52 -0.51 32.71
C MET A 458 4.80 0.47 31.57
N LYS A 459 4.71 1.78 31.85
CA LYS A 459 4.93 2.86 30.89
C LYS A 459 6.24 3.60 31.13
N CYS A 460 6.76 4.25 30.09
CA CYS A 460 7.90 5.14 30.18
C CYS A 460 7.50 6.47 30.83
N PRO A 461 8.19 6.93 31.88
CA PRO A 461 7.85 8.19 32.56
C PRO A 461 8.09 9.45 31.71
N HIS A 462 8.85 9.32 30.62
CA HIS A 462 9.22 10.46 29.76
C HIS A 462 8.40 10.53 28.47
N CYS A 463 7.92 9.38 27.95
CA CYS A 463 7.30 9.30 26.63
C CYS A 463 5.85 8.80 26.68
N ASP A 464 5.35 8.39 27.83
CA ASP A 464 4.04 7.77 28.07
C ASP A 464 3.68 6.57 27.19
N VAL A 465 4.66 5.99 26.50
CA VAL A 465 4.49 4.73 25.76
C VAL A 465 4.79 3.52 26.64
N SER A 466 4.16 2.38 26.34
CA SER A 466 4.44 1.13 27.05
C SER A 466 5.89 0.69 26.88
N LEU A 467 6.49 0.19 27.96
CA LEU A 467 7.84 -0.38 27.94
C LEU A 467 7.80 -1.80 27.34
N SER A 468 8.81 -2.12 26.53
CA SER A 468 8.97 -3.44 25.92
C SER A 468 9.82 -4.36 26.78
N GLU A 469 9.34 -5.59 27.01
CA GLU A 469 10.10 -6.64 27.72
C GLU A 469 11.17 -7.25 26.79
N HIS A 470 12.42 -7.28 27.26
CA HIS A 470 13.55 -7.91 26.59
C HIS A 470 13.98 -9.20 27.29
N ASN A 471 14.69 -10.06 26.55
CA ASN A 471 15.13 -11.38 27.05
C ASN A 471 16.06 -11.33 28.26
N ASN A 472 16.66 -10.18 28.55
CA ASN A 472 17.51 -9.93 29.72
C ASN A 472 16.71 -9.57 30.99
N GLY A 473 15.37 -9.66 30.97
CA GLY A 473 14.52 -9.29 32.10
C GLY A 473 14.39 -7.79 32.35
N ARG A 474 14.80 -6.95 31.41
CA ARG A 474 14.64 -5.49 31.47
C ARG A 474 13.48 -5.01 30.61
N LEU A 475 12.88 -3.91 31.03
CA LEU A 475 11.86 -3.17 30.30
C LEU A 475 12.50 -1.92 29.69
N ILE A 476 12.35 -1.72 28.38
CA ILE A 476 13.05 -0.66 27.64
C ILE A 476 12.06 0.19 26.86
N CYS A 477 12.26 1.53 26.93
CA CYS A 477 11.60 2.48 26.05
C CYS A 477 12.38 2.64 24.73
N HIS A 478 11.77 2.33 23.59
CA HIS A 478 12.41 2.46 22.29
C HIS A 478 12.38 3.89 21.70
N TYR A 479 11.84 4.86 22.43
CA TYR A 479 11.91 6.27 22.07
C TYR A 479 13.11 6.97 22.70
N CYS A 480 13.20 6.95 24.03
CA CYS A 480 14.24 7.69 24.76
C CYS A 480 15.36 6.81 25.33
N GLY A 481 15.22 5.48 25.28
CA GLY A 481 16.21 4.56 25.85
C GLY A 481 16.07 4.34 27.36
N TYR A 482 15.04 4.84 28.02
CA TYR A 482 14.81 4.59 29.46
C TYR A 482 14.69 3.07 29.71
N GLU A 483 15.38 2.60 30.76
CA GLU A 483 15.38 1.19 31.17
C GLU A 483 15.03 1.03 32.65
N THR A 484 14.28 -0.03 32.96
CA THR A 484 13.98 -0.46 34.32
C THR A 484 13.94 -1.98 34.41
N PRO A 485 14.27 -2.59 35.56
CA PRO A 485 14.03 -4.04 35.76
C PRO A 485 12.54 -4.37 35.67
N LYS A 486 12.23 -5.57 35.17
CA LYS A 486 10.85 -6.08 35.22
C LYS A 486 10.47 -6.37 36.69
N PRO A 487 9.35 -5.80 37.19
CA PRO A 487 8.91 -6.10 38.56
C PRO A 487 8.35 -7.52 38.66
N GLU A 488 8.57 -8.17 39.75
CA GLU A 488 8.00 -9.51 40.07
C GLU A 488 6.54 -9.40 40.55
N ILE A 489 6.21 -8.28 41.20
CA ILE A 489 4.87 -7.97 41.69
C ILE A 489 4.43 -6.63 41.12
N CYS A 490 3.13 -6.43 40.94
CA CYS A 490 2.58 -5.18 40.43
C CYS A 490 2.88 -4.01 41.38
N PRO A 491 3.49 -2.90 40.90
CA PRO A 491 3.80 -1.76 41.75
C PRO A 491 2.57 -1.02 42.29
N VAL A 492 1.38 -1.24 41.69
CA VAL A 492 0.15 -0.56 42.06
C VAL A 492 -0.72 -1.38 43.01
N CYS A 493 -0.92 -2.69 42.75
CA CYS A 493 -1.82 -3.53 43.55
C CYS A 493 -1.14 -4.71 44.21
N SER A 494 0.19 -4.81 44.13
CA SER A 494 1.02 -5.89 44.73
C SER A 494 0.66 -7.30 44.27
N SER A 495 -0.11 -7.45 43.21
CA SER A 495 -0.48 -8.74 42.63
C SER A 495 0.70 -9.43 41.95
N PRO A 496 0.86 -10.75 42.09
CA PRO A 496 1.88 -11.51 41.36
C PRO A 496 1.50 -11.77 39.89
N TYR A 497 0.28 -11.38 39.45
CA TYR A 497 -0.19 -11.60 38.09
C TYR A 497 0.25 -10.49 37.13
N ILE A 498 1.54 -10.13 37.16
CA ILE A 498 2.16 -9.16 36.24
C ILE A 498 3.02 -9.87 35.20
N GLY A 499 2.79 -9.58 33.92
CA GLY A 499 3.54 -10.23 32.85
C GLY A 499 2.99 -9.90 31.44
N GLY A 500 3.62 -10.46 30.41
CA GLY A 500 3.19 -10.32 29.03
C GLY A 500 2.01 -11.23 28.67
N PHE A 501 1.18 -10.80 27.72
CA PHE A 501 0.12 -11.64 27.14
C PHE A 501 0.72 -12.60 26.11
N LYS A 502 0.50 -13.92 26.28
CA LYS A 502 1.18 -14.95 25.46
C LYS A 502 0.23 -15.74 24.54
N ALA A 503 -1.07 -15.45 24.50
CA ALA A 503 -2.01 -16.22 23.68
C ALA A 503 -1.83 -15.99 22.17
N GLY A 504 -1.97 -17.07 21.39
CA GLY A 504 -1.97 -17.06 19.93
C GLY A 504 -3.26 -17.65 19.36
N THR A 505 -3.51 -17.46 18.06
CA THR A 505 -4.68 -18.00 17.34
C THR A 505 -4.81 -19.51 17.49
N GLN A 506 -3.71 -20.24 17.47
CA GLN A 506 -3.70 -21.70 17.69
C GLN A 506 -4.19 -22.10 19.09
N GLN A 507 -3.81 -21.34 20.12
CA GLN A 507 -4.28 -21.62 21.48
C GLN A 507 -5.77 -21.30 21.63
N ILE A 508 -6.27 -20.26 20.97
CA ILE A 508 -7.71 -19.94 20.94
C ILE A 508 -8.47 -21.07 20.24
N GLU A 509 -7.99 -21.55 19.11
CA GLU A 509 -8.56 -22.68 18.38
C GLU A 509 -8.70 -23.93 19.28
N GLN A 510 -7.65 -24.27 20.03
CA GLN A 510 -7.68 -25.40 20.99
C GLN A 510 -8.73 -25.20 22.10
N ILE A 511 -8.85 -23.98 22.64
CA ILE A 511 -9.85 -23.66 23.66
C ILE A 511 -11.27 -23.76 23.09
N ILE A 512 -11.49 -23.29 21.87
CA ILE A 512 -12.78 -23.40 21.20
C ILE A 512 -13.16 -24.86 20.98
N HIS A 513 -12.26 -25.69 20.45
CA HIS A 513 -12.52 -27.13 20.26
C HIS A 513 -12.83 -27.85 21.57
N LYS A 514 -12.16 -27.43 22.67
CA LYS A 514 -12.44 -28.00 24.00
C LYS A 514 -13.82 -27.62 24.53
N ASN A 515 -14.22 -26.35 24.36
CA ASN A 515 -15.48 -25.85 24.92
C ASN A 515 -16.67 -26.12 24.00
N PHE A 516 -16.45 -26.20 22.70
CA PHE A 516 -17.46 -26.40 21.64
C PHE A 516 -17.02 -27.49 20.66
N PRO A 517 -17.00 -28.78 21.10
CA PRO A 517 -16.42 -29.88 20.31
C PRO A 517 -17.13 -30.12 18.98
N ASN A 518 -18.38 -29.71 18.82
CA ASN A 518 -19.15 -29.87 17.57
C ASN A 518 -18.99 -28.70 16.59
N ALA A 519 -18.34 -27.60 17.00
CA ALA A 519 -18.16 -26.43 16.15
C ALA A 519 -17.10 -26.67 15.08
N ARG A 520 -17.41 -26.34 13.84
CA ARG A 520 -16.48 -26.35 12.71
C ARG A 520 -15.69 -25.04 12.73
N VAL A 521 -14.39 -25.13 12.95
CA VAL A 521 -13.51 -23.98 13.15
C VAL A 521 -12.55 -23.83 11.98
N LEU A 522 -12.42 -22.62 11.46
CA LEU A 522 -11.36 -22.23 10.52
C LEU A 522 -10.45 -21.21 11.17
N ARG A 523 -9.16 -21.34 10.92
CA ARG A 523 -8.15 -20.39 11.37
C ARG A 523 -7.53 -19.66 10.18
N MET A 524 -7.42 -18.32 10.28
CA MET A 524 -6.87 -17.45 9.27
C MET A 524 -5.80 -16.53 9.87
N ASP A 525 -4.56 -16.93 9.75
CA ASP A 525 -3.38 -16.19 10.18
C ASP A 525 -2.25 -16.33 9.15
N TYR A 526 -1.08 -15.75 9.45
CA TYR A 526 0.06 -15.80 8.56
C TYR A 526 0.50 -17.24 8.22
N ASP A 527 0.44 -18.16 9.21
CA ASP A 527 0.90 -19.53 9.01
C ASP A 527 -0.04 -20.34 8.12
N THR A 528 -1.36 -20.15 8.29
CA THR A 528 -2.39 -20.87 7.50
C THR A 528 -2.55 -20.30 6.09
N THR A 529 -2.14 -19.05 5.86
CA THR A 529 -2.30 -18.37 4.56
C THR A 529 -1.01 -18.27 3.74
N ARG A 530 0.06 -18.95 4.15
CA ARG A 530 1.38 -18.89 3.50
C ARG A 530 1.39 -19.47 2.09
N ASN A 531 0.58 -20.51 1.81
CA ASN A 531 0.51 -21.16 0.52
C ASN A 531 -0.37 -20.37 -0.46
N LYS A 532 0.00 -20.40 -1.74
CA LYS A 532 -0.79 -19.75 -2.80
C LYS A 532 -2.20 -20.33 -2.85
N GLY A 533 -3.22 -19.48 -2.75
CA GLY A 533 -4.64 -19.89 -2.79
C GLY A 533 -5.27 -20.26 -1.45
N SER A 534 -4.49 -20.54 -0.39
CA SER A 534 -5.05 -20.94 0.94
C SER A 534 -5.95 -19.85 1.52
N TYR A 535 -5.57 -18.58 1.36
CA TYR A 535 -6.36 -17.43 1.78
C TYR A 535 -7.76 -17.43 1.16
N GLU A 536 -7.85 -17.62 -0.15
CA GLU A 536 -9.11 -17.64 -0.90
C GLU A 536 -9.95 -18.87 -0.59
N GLN A 537 -9.30 -20.02 -0.36
CA GLN A 537 -9.99 -21.25 0.05
C GLN A 537 -10.68 -21.10 1.41
N ILE A 538 -9.97 -20.56 2.43
CA ILE A 538 -10.56 -20.33 3.75
C ILE A 538 -11.76 -19.39 3.66
N LEU A 539 -11.66 -18.32 2.87
CA LEU A 539 -12.76 -17.37 2.69
C LEU A 539 -13.96 -17.98 2.00
N ARG A 540 -13.73 -18.77 0.94
CA ARG A 540 -14.81 -19.48 0.22
C ARG A 540 -15.52 -20.47 1.14
N ALA A 541 -14.77 -21.29 1.87
CA ALA A 541 -15.32 -22.25 2.81
C ALA A 541 -16.17 -21.58 3.90
N PHE A 542 -15.69 -20.47 4.46
CA PHE A 542 -16.44 -19.73 5.46
C PHE A 542 -17.70 -19.05 4.87
N SER A 543 -17.60 -18.47 3.68
CA SER A 543 -18.75 -17.89 2.97
C SER A 543 -19.81 -18.95 2.58
N ALA A 544 -19.37 -20.18 2.29
CA ALA A 544 -20.24 -21.32 1.96
C ALA A 544 -20.85 -21.99 3.20
N HIS A 545 -20.70 -21.44 4.40
CA HIS A 545 -21.14 -22.04 5.68
C HIS A 545 -20.55 -23.44 5.96
N GLU A 546 -19.34 -23.73 5.43
CA GLU A 546 -18.61 -24.94 5.77
C GLU A 546 -17.97 -24.89 7.16
N ALA A 547 -17.91 -23.72 7.76
CA ALA A 547 -17.45 -23.50 9.12
C ALA A 547 -18.34 -22.50 9.88
N ASP A 548 -18.41 -22.70 11.20
CA ASP A 548 -19.24 -21.94 12.11
C ASP A 548 -18.47 -20.81 12.78
N ILE A 549 -17.17 -21.03 13.03
CA ILE A 549 -16.31 -20.06 13.71
C ILE A 549 -15.05 -19.79 12.85
N LEU A 550 -14.78 -18.51 12.60
CA LEU A 550 -13.55 -18.05 11.98
C LEU A 550 -12.67 -17.35 13.03
N ILE A 551 -11.51 -17.94 13.33
CA ILE A 551 -10.51 -17.35 14.23
C ILE A 551 -9.41 -16.72 13.41
N GLY A 552 -9.04 -15.48 13.72
CA GLY A 552 -7.92 -14.89 12.99
C GLY A 552 -7.42 -13.56 13.52
N THR A 553 -6.47 -13.02 12.78
CA THR A 553 -5.85 -11.73 13.06
C THR A 553 -6.49 -10.63 12.18
N GLN A 554 -5.81 -9.51 11.98
CA GLN A 554 -6.30 -8.40 11.15
C GLN A 554 -6.76 -8.81 9.75
N MET A 555 -6.39 -9.99 9.28
CA MET A 555 -6.78 -10.50 7.96
C MET A 555 -8.28 -10.78 7.86
N ILE A 556 -8.94 -11.18 8.97
CA ILE A 556 -10.37 -11.51 8.96
C ILE A 556 -11.27 -10.27 9.03
N VAL A 557 -10.76 -9.14 9.53
CA VAL A 557 -11.57 -7.91 9.68
C VAL A 557 -11.52 -7.00 8.46
N LYS A 558 -10.70 -7.31 7.44
CA LYS A 558 -10.48 -6.46 6.27
C LYS A 558 -11.04 -7.06 4.99
N GLY A 559 -11.73 -6.24 4.19
CA GLY A 559 -12.05 -6.54 2.78
C GLY A 559 -13.11 -7.62 2.51
N HIS A 560 -13.76 -8.20 3.54
CA HIS A 560 -14.73 -9.29 3.37
C HIS A 560 -16.10 -8.92 3.85
N ASP A 561 -17.11 -9.47 3.21
CA ASP A 561 -18.51 -9.37 3.59
C ASP A 561 -19.06 -10.78 3.83
N PHE A 562 -19.42 -11.06 5.09
CA PHE A 562 -20.00 -12.34 5.51
C PHE A 562 -21.38 -12.11 6.12
N PRO A 563 -22.45 -12.21 5.34
CA PRO A 563 -23.83 -11.96 5.82
C PRO A 563 -24.26 -12.89 6.95
N GLY A 564 -23.65 -14.08 7.05
CA GLY A 564 -23.92 -15.07 8.10
C GLY A 564 -23.30 -14.73 9.46
N VAL A 565 -22.38 -13.77 9.54
CA VAL A 565 -21.71 -13.42 10.79
C VAL A 565 -22.60 -12.50 11.61
N THR A 566 -23.10 -13.02 12.74
CA THR A 566 -23.92 -12.28 13.71
C THR A 566 -23.17 -11.97 14.99
N LEU A 567 -22.08 -12.70 15.30
CA LEU A 567 -21.24 -12.47 16.48
C LEU A 567 -19.79 -12.18 16.12
N VAL A 568 -19.25 -11.12 16.72
CA VAL A 568 -17.80 -10.82 16.69
C VAL A 568 -17.25 -10.76 18.11
N GLY A 569 -16.27 -11.60 18.42
CA GLY A 569 -15.53 -11.59 19.68
C GLY A 569 -14.12 -11.01 19.50
N VAL A 570 -13.81 -9.91 20.17
CA VAL A 570 -12.45 -9.37 20.29
C VAL A 570 -11.82 -9.94 21.55
N ILE A 571 -10.80 -10.81 21.38
CA ILE A 571 -10.27 -11.62 22.47
C ILE A 571 -9.39 -10.81 23.45
N ALA A 572 -8.61 -9.85 22.97
CA ALA A 572 -7.74 -9.02 23.78
C ALA A 572 -7.49 -7.67 23.08
N ALA A 573 -8.32 -6.68 23.38
CA ALA A 573 -8.15 -5.32 22.85
C ALA A 573 -6.83 -4.67 23.30
N ASP A 574 -6.36 -5.00 24.48
CA ASP A 574 -5.15 -4.47 25.13
C ASP A 574 -3.86 -4.71 24.34
N MET A 575 -3.82 -5.72 23.47
CA MET A 575 -2.64 -6.01 22.66
C MET A 575 -2.30 -4.91 21.68
N SER A 576 -3.29 -4.23 21.13
CA SER A 576 -3.07 -3.06 20.27
C SER A 576 -2.90 -1.79 21.08
N LEU A 577 -3.67 -1.67 22.16
CA LEU A 577 -3.68 -0.49 23.02
C LEU A 577 -2.33 -0.24 23.69
N ASN A 578 -1.67 -1.32 24.12
CA ASN A 578 -0.42 -1.27 24.86
C ASN A 578 0.82 -1.52 23.98
N ALA A 579 0.74 -1.29 22.67
CA ALA A 579 1.91 -1.28 21.80
C ALA A 579 2.85 -0.11 22.18
N SER A 580 4.16 -0.30 21.96
CA SER A 580 5.17 0.74 22.23
C SER A 580 5.23 1.76 21.07
N ASP A 581 4.10 2.38 20.77
CA ASP A 581 3.94 3.34 19.67
C ASP A 581 2.89 4.39 20.08
N TYR A 582 3.16 5.66 19.84
CA TYR A 582 2.22 6.74 20.17
C TYR A 582 0.87 6.66 19.44
N ARG A 583 0.80 5.88 18.33
CA ARG A 583 -0.43 5.61 17.56
C ARG A 583 -1.25 4.42 18.11
N CYS A 584 -0.89 3.87 19.26
CA CYS A 584 -1.53 2.64 19.74
C CYS A 584 -3.03 2.80 19.99
N ALA A 585 -3.46 3.92 20.56
CA ALA A 585 -4.87 4.20 20.82
C ALA A 585 -5.67 4.39 19.52
N GLU A 586 -5.12 5.14 18.56
CA GLU A 586 -5.69 5.32 17.23
C GLU A 586 -5.87 3.99 16.49
N ARG A 587 -4.81 3.19 16.44
CA ARG A 587 -4.86 1.85 15.80
C ARG A 587 -5.84 0.92 16.49
N THR A 588 -5.96 1.01 17.82
CA THR A 588 -6.93 0.22 18.59
C THR A 588 -8.35 0.61 18.22
N PHE A 589 -8.67 1.90 18.22
CA PHE A 589 -9.96 2.41 17.79
C PHE A 589 -10.31 1.93 16.38
N GLN A 590 -9.39 2.10 15.41
CA GLN A 590 -9.58 1.70 14.02
C GLN A 590 -9.87 0.20 13.87
N LEU A 591 -9.07 -0.64 14.55
CA LEU A 591 -9.21 -2.09 14.49
C LEU A 591 -10.50 -2.58 15.15
N LEU A 592 -10.84 -2.04 16.32
CA LEU A 592 -12.07 -2.40 17.03
C LEU A 592 -13.31 -2.00 16.23
N THR A 593 -13.35 -0.78 15.70
CA THR A 593 -14.46 -0.29 14.88
C THR A 593 -14.62 -1.13 13.60
N GLN A 594 -13.52 -1.51 12.96
CA GLN A 594 -13.56 -2.40 11.80
C GLN A 594 -14.07 -3.81 12.18
N ALA A 595 -13.58 -4.38 13.28
CA ALA A 595 -13.98 -5.70 13.73
C ALA A 595 -15.46 -5.73 14.11
N VAL A 596 -15.91 -4.81 14.94
CA VAL A 596 -17.31 -4.63 15.32
C VAL A 596 -18.21 -4.46 14.08
N GLY A 597 -17.75 -3.65 13.11
CA GLY A 597 -18.46 -3.40 11.86
C GLY A 597 -18.64 -4.62 10.95
N ARG A 598 -18.01 -5.78 11.27
CA ARG A 598 -18.22 -7.05 10.53
C ARG A 598 -19.48 -7.79 10.94
N SER A 599 -19.97 -7.59 12.17
CA SER A 599 -21.20 -8.23 12.61
C SER A 599 -22.46 -7.55 12.06
N GLY A 600 -23.50 -8.33 11.77
CA GLY A 600 -24.81 -7.86 11.36
C GLY A 600 -24.85 -7.16 10.00
N ARG A 601 -24.10 -7.67 9.02
CA ARG A 601 -24.19 -7.21 7.62
C ARG A 601 -25.33 -7.85 6.85
N GLY A 602 -25.87 -8.95 7.36
CA GLY A 602 -27.08 -9.58 6.86
C GLY A 602 -28.34 -8.88 7.35
N VAL A 603 -29.45 -9.60 7.32
CA VAL A 603 -30.77 -9.14 7.77
C VAL A 603 -30.85 -9.04 9.31
N ARG A 604 -30.08 -9.86 10.01
CA ARG A 604 -30.11 -9.95 11.49
C ARG A 604 -29.17 -8.90 12.10
N ARG A 605 -29.58 -8.32 13.24
CA ARG A 605 -28.73 -7.41 14.01
C ARG A 605 -27.54 -8.15 14.55
N GLY A 606 -26.35 -7.58 14.39
CA GLY A 606 -25.10 -8.16 14.89
C GLY A 606 -24.86 -7.83 16.36
N LYS A 607 -24.07 -8.69 17.01
CA LYS A 607 -23.49 -8.46 18.33
C LYS A 607 -21.97 -8.44 18.27
N ALA A 608 -21.32 -7.66 19.14
CA ALA A 608 -19.88 -7.70 19.30
C ALA A 608 -19.51 -7.66 20.78
N ILE A 609 -18.51 -8.44 21.16
CA ILE A 609 -17.99 -8.48 22.53
C ILE A 609 -16.53 -8.08 22.49
N ILE A 610 -16.16 -7.03 23.22
CA ILE A 610 -14.80 -6.55 23.36
C ILE A 610 -14.27 -6.94 24.75
N GLN A 611 -13.33 -7.86 24.83
CA GLN A 611 -12.66 -8.24 26.06
C GLN A 611 -11.41 -7.39 26.29
N THR A 612 -11.28 -6.80 27.49
CA THR A 612 -10.18 -5.89 27.80
C THR A 612 -9.91 -5.81 29.31
N TYR A 613 -8.67 -5.45 29.69
CA TYR A 613 -8.30 -5.06 31.05
C TYR A 613 -8.46 -3.55 31.32
N HIS A 614 -8.83 -2.76 30.27
CA HIS A 614 -9.00 -1.30 30.34
C HIS A 614 -10.34 -0.87 29.75
N PRO A 615 -11.48 -1.35 30.32
CA PRO A 615 -12.80 -1.02 29.77
C PRO A 615 -13.11 0.48 29.75
N GLU A 616 -12.48 1.25 30.64
CA GLU A 616 -12.63 2.70 30.77
C GLU A 616 -11.85 3.53 29.74
N HIS A 617 -10.97 2.90 28.94
CA HIS A 617 -10.11 3.63 27.99
C HIS A 617 -10.95 4.25 26.86
N TYR A 618 -10.74 5.55 26.61
CA TYR A 618 -11.54 6.33 25.63
C TYR A 618 -11.58 5.70 24.23
N SER A 619 -10.48 5.11 23.72
CA SER A 619 -10.47 4.46 22.41
C SER A 619 -11.36 3.21 22.35
N ILE A 620 -11.48 2.47 23.46
CA ILE A 620 -12.35 1.30 23.57
C ILE A 620 -13.81 1.74 23.71
N GLN A 621 -14.08 2.73 24.55
CA GLN A 621 -15.42 3.30 24.73
C GLN A 621 -15.95 3.90 23.42
N ALA A 622 -15.17 4.74 22.76
CA ALA A 622 -15.54 5.34 21.48
C ALA A 622 -15.74 4.27 20.38
N ALA A 623 -14.90 3.23 20.34
CA ALA A 623 -15.06 2.12 19.37
C ALA A 623 -16.34 1.32 19.63
N SER A 624 -16.76 1.14 20.88
CA SER A 624 -18.01 0.44 21.21
C SER A 624 -19.26 1.19 20.72
N CYS A 625 -19.22 2.52 20.74
CA CYS A 625 -20.27 3.39 20.21
C CYS A 625 -20.07 3.71 18.71
N GLN A 626 -18.93 3.34 18.12
CA GLN A 626 -18.47 3.73 16.77
C GLN A 626 -18.45 5.27 16.60
N ASP A 627 -18.13 5.99 17.66
CA ASP A 627 -18.04 7.43 17.70
C ASP A 627 -16.62 7.92 17.41
N TYR A 628 -16.36 8.25 16.15
CA TYR A 628 -15.07 8.76 15.72
C TYR A 628 -14.78 10.17 16.26
N GLU A 629 -15.78 11.02 16.39
CA GLU A 629 -15.58 12.41 16.84
C GLU A 629 -15.15 12.47 18.30
N ALA A 630 -15.83 11.72 19.17
CA ALA A 630 -15.45 11.60 20.57
C ALA A 630 -14.01 11.03 20.70
N PHE A 631 -13.67 10.00 19.90
CA PHE A 631 -12.31 9.48 19.86
C PHE A 631 -11.30 10.54 19.42
N TYR A 632 -11.59 11.27 18.34
CA TYR A 632 -10.69 12.28 17.78
C TYR A 632 -10.37 13.40 18.77
N GLN A 633 -11.38 13.94 19.41
CA GLN A 633 -11.22 15.03 20.39
C GLN A 633 -10.31 14.62 21.55
N GLU A 634 -10.54 13.43 22.10
CA GLU A 634 -9.77 12.93 23.24
C GLU A 634 -8.33 12.62 22.83
N GLU A 635 -8.13 11.89 21.73
CA GLU A 635 -6.79 11.56 21.23
C GLU A 635 -5.99 12.81 20.84
N MET A 636 -6.61 13.80 20.20
CA MET A 636 -5.95 15.05 19.84
C MET A 636 -5.48 15.85 21.05
N SER A 637 -6.18 15.78 22.17
CA SER A 637 -5.76 16.41 23.43
C SER A 637 -4.42 15.81 23.90
N TYR A 638 -4.26 14.49 23.82
CA TYR A 638 -2.98 13.82 24.12
C TYR A 638 -1.88 14.15 23.12
N ARG A 639 -2.23 14.23 21.80
CA ARG A 639 -1.25 14.57 20.76
C ARG A 639 -0.71 15.99 20.93
N LEU A 640 -1.57 16.94 21.28
CA LEU A 640 -1.19 18.33 21.58
C LEU A 640 -0.31 18.41 22.85
N LEU A 641 -0.68 17.70 23.90
CA LEU A 641 0.08 17.75 25.18
C LEU A 641 1.50 17.18 25.04
N LEU A 642 1.66 16.16 24.19
CA LEU A 642 2.92 15.41 24.04
C LEU A 642 3.68 15.72 22.74
N ASP A 643 3.27 16.74 21.98
CA ASP A 643 3.84 17.10 20.68
C ASP A 643 3.97 15.91 19.73
N TYR A 644 2.92 15.11 19.61
CA TYR A 644 2.88 14.02 18.62
C TYR A 644 2.10 14.41 17.35
N PRO A 645 2.45 13.85 16.19
CA PRO A 645 1.66 14.05 14.96
C PRO A 645 0.17 13.70 15.15
N PRO A 646 -0.77 14.49 14.60
CA PRO A 646 -0.60 15.61 13.68
C PRO A 646 -0.47 16.98 14.34
N ALA A 647 -0.39 17.07 15.68
CA ALA A 647 -0.19 18.34 16.40
C ALA A 647 1.21 18.94 16.14
N SER A 648 2.19 18.06 15.92
CA SER A 648 3.54 18.41 15.46
C SER A 648 3.97 17.47 14.35
N HIS A 649 5.19 17.65 13.83
CA HIS A 649 5.81 16.71 12.88
C HIS A 649 6.96 15.97 13.54
N MET A 650 7.18 14.73 13.14
CA MET A 650 8.23 13.88 13.69
C MET A 650 9.06 13.24 12.57
N LEU A 651 10.39 13.35 12.72
CA LEU A 651 11.36 12.67 11.88
C LEU A 651 12.10 11.61 12.69
N ALA A 652 11.98 10.34 12.30
CA ALA A 652 12.81 9.27 12.83
C ALA A 652 14.03 9.07 11.93
N ILE A 653 15.22 9.14 12.51
CA ILE A 653 16.49 8.85 11.88
C ILE A 653 16.90 7.43 12.31
N LEU A 654 16.82 6.49 11.38
CA LEU A 654 17.05 5.07 11.61
C LEU A 654 18.46 4.72 11.17
N GLY A 655 19.31 4.31 12.12
CA GLY A 655 20.67 3.85 11.85
C GLY A 655 20.77 2.33 11.89
N ALA A 656 21.55 1.74 10.97
CA ALA A 656 21.85 0.31 10.94
C ALA A 656 23.34 0.07 10.63
N CYS A 657 23.99 -0.83 11.37
CA CYS A 657 25.40 -1.20 11.20
C CYS A 657 25.69 -2.60 11.78
N GLU A 658 26.64 -3.31 11.20
CA GLU A 658 27.11 -4.59 11.77
C GLU A 658 27.95 -4.40 13.05
N GLU A 659 28.56 -3.23 13.24
CA GLU A 659 29.37 -2.84 14.38
C GLU A 659 28.56 -1.97 15.36
N GLU A 660 28.19 -2.48 16.54
CA GLU A 660 27.33 -1.78 17.51
C GLU A 660 27.96 -0.48 18.01
N GLU A 661 29.24 -0.51 18.38
CA GLU A 661 29.95 0.72 18.87
C GLU A 661 30.00 1.81 17.81
N ARG A 662 30.23 1.42 16.54
CA ARG A 662 30.25 2.38 15.42
C ARG A 662 28.88 3.01 15.23
N LEU A 663 27.83 2.20 15.30
CA LEU A 663 26.47 2.70 15.19
C LEU A 663 26.16 3.69 16.30
N SER A 664 26.47 3.31 17.57
CA SER A 664 26.21 4.17 18.74
C SER A 664 26.95 5.50 18.67
N LYS A 665 28.24 5.46 18.28
CA LYS A 665 29.01 6.68 18.06
C LYS A 665 28.44 7.54 16.92
N GLY A 666 28.09 6.93 15.79
CA GLY A 666 27.52 7.65 14.64
C GLY A 666 26.18 8.30 14.98
N MET A 667 25.26 7.58 15.62
CA MET A 667 23.95 8.13 16.02
C MET A 667 24.08 9.23 17.07
N TYR A 668 25.01 9.09 18.02
CA TYR A 668 25.34 10.15 18.99
C TYR A 668 25.84 11.41 18.27
N TYR A 669 26.78 11.29 17.31
CA TYR A 669 27.30 12.44 16.57
C TYR A 669 26.23 13.12 15.72
N ILE A 670 25.30 12.38 15.12
CA ILE A 670 24.14 12.97 14.41
C ILE A 670 23.32 13.80 15.41
N GLY A 671 23.01 13.28 16.60
CA GLY A 671 22.26 14.00 17.61
C GLY A 671 22.97 15.29 18.07
N GLN A 672 24.31 15.24 18.28
CA GLN A 672 25.11 16.41 18.64
C GLN A 672 25.19 17.44 17.50
N PHE A 673 25.31 16.96 16.26
CA PHE A 673 25.32 17.81 15.07
C PHE A 673 23.99 18.59 14.95
N VAL A 674 22.86 17.91 15.09
CA VAL A 674 21.53 18.54 15.02
C VAL A 674 21.39 19.63 16.08
N LYS A 675 21.78 19.35 17.35
CA LYS A 675 21.72 20.32 18.44
C LYS A 675 22.62 21.54 18.20
N LYS A 676 23.74 21.40 17.47
CA LYS A 676 24.65 22.48 17.13
C LYS A 676 24.25 23.24 15.86
N ALA A 677 23.63 22.55 14.90
CA ALA A 677 23.29 23.10 13.57
C ALA A 677 21.94 23.82 13.55
N TYR A 678 21.10 23.59 14.54
CA TYR A 678 19.80 24.24 14.70
C TYR A 678 19.84 25.23 15.86
N HIS A 679 19.54 26.50 15.54
CA HIS A 679 19.57 27.61 16.49
C HIS A 679 18.19 28.22 16.77
N GLY A 680 17.12 27.61 16.24
CA GLY A 680 15.74 28.01 16.50
C GLY A 680 15.14 27.31 17.72
N ASP A 681 13.94 27.75 18.09
CA ASP A 681 13.17 27.17 19.21
C ASP A 681 12.30 26.00 18.70
N GLY A 682 11.78 25.18 19.61
CA GLY A 682 10.77 24.17 19.33
C GLY A 682 11.29 22.84 18.77
N LEU A 683 12.62 22.66 18.60
CA LEU A 683 13.17 21.37 18.18
C LEU A 683 13.45 20.46 19.38
N HIS A 684 12.72 19.33 19.44
CA HIS A 684 12.97 18.29 20.45
C HIS A 684 13.75 17.14 19.83
N VAL A 685 14.90 16.79 20.46
CA VAL A 685 15.78 15.69 20.04
C VAL A 685 15.69 14.59 21.08
N ILE A 686 15.14 13.41 20.71
CA ILE A 686 14.86 12.29 21.60
C ILE A 686 15.67 11.06 21.18
N GLY A 687 16.44 10.50 22.09
CA GLY A 687 17.37 9.39 21.84
C GLY A 687 18.81 9.90 21.61
N PRO A 688 19.70 9.08 20.97
CA PRO A 688 19.43 7.81 20.29
C PRO A 688 19.07 6.67 21.25
N ALA A 689 18.23 5.74 20.77
CA ALA A 689 17.81 4.55 21.51
C ALA A 689 17.85 3.31 20.59
N SER A 690 17.89 2.12 21.20
CA SER A 690 17.75 0.87 20.44
C SER A 690 16.39 0.81 19.76
N ALA A 691 16.35 0.41 18.51
CA ALA A 691 15.09 0.18 17.79
C ALA A 691 14.27 -0.96 18.46
N PRO A 692 12.94 -1.06 18.26
CA PRO A 692 12.10 -2.14 18.80
C PRO A 692 12.63 -3.56 18.52
N VAL A 693 13.29 -3.73 17.35
CA VAL A 693 14.10 -4.90 17.04
C VAL A 693 15.55 -4.44 16.90
N GLY A 694 16.27 -4.42 18.00
CA GLY A 694 17.62 -3.83 18.10
C GLY A 694 18.70 -4.55 17.29
N LYS A 695 18.49 -5.84 16.93
CA LYS A 695 19.44 -6.62 16.12
C LYS A 695 18.70 -7.60 15.22
N VAL A 696 19.03 -7.61 13.92
CA VAL A 696 18.48 -8.55 12.92
C VAL A 696 19.60 -9.02 12.01
N LYS A 697 19.84 -10.33 11.91
CA LYS A 697 20.90 -10.93 11.06
C LYS A 697 22.25 -10.24 11.26
N ASP A 698 22.65 -10.11 12.52
CA ASP A 698 23.89 -9.45 12.97
C ASP A 698 24.02 -7.95 12.65
N VAL A 699 22.96 -7.32 12.19
CA VAL A 699 22.90 -5.86 11.99
C VAL A 699 22.19 -5.23 13.19
N TYR A 700 22.89 -4.35 13.90
CA TYR A 700 22.35 -3.54 15.01
C TYR A 700 21.56 -2.36 14.46
N LYS A 701 20.51 -1.95 15.18
CA LYS A 701 19.62 -0.86 14.79
C LYS A 701 19.38 0.10 15.94
N GLN A 702 19.49 1.39 15.66
CA GLN A 702 19.17 2.48 16.57
C GLN A 702 18.28 3.52 15.89
N VAL A 703 17.60 4.33 16.69
CA VAL A 703 16.71 5.40 16.23
C VAL A 703 16.95 6.65 17.02
N LEU A 704 16.89 7.80 16.34
CA LEU A 704 16.89 9.14 16.91
C LEU A 704 15.65 9.86 16.39
N TYR A 705 14.85 10.46 17.26
CA TYR A 705 13.65 11.20 16.87
C TYR A 705 13.86 12.70 16.98
N LEU A 706 13.37 13.42 15.98
CA LEU A 706 13.29 14.87 16.00
C LEU A 706 11.81 15.26 15.90
N LYS A 707 11.35 16.18 16.75
CA LYS A 707 9.99 16.75 16.68
C LYS A 707 10.06 18.24 16.47
N HIS A 708 9.17 18.78 15.64
CA HIS A 708 9.06 20.22 15.39
C HIS A 708 7.67 20.55 14.83
N GLU A 709 7.14 21.72 15.12
CA GLU A 709 5.83 22.17 14.60
C GLU A 709 5.84 22.35 13.08
N ASP A 710 6.96 22.83 12.53
CA ASP A 710 7.11 23.04 11.08
C ASP A 710 7.80 21.86 10.40
N TYR A 711 7.10 21.27 9.42
CA TYR A 711 7.60 20.16 8.60
C TYR A 711 8.84 20.51 7.79
N HIS A 712 8.87 21.72 7.20
CA HIS A 712 10.01 22.16 6.37
C HIS A 712 11.30 22.31 7.16
N THR A 713 11.21 22.68 8.43
CA THR A 713 12.36 22.68 9.34
C THR A 713 12.97 21.29 9.47
N LEU A 714 12.16 20.25 9.62
CA LEU A 714 12.66 18.87 9.69
C LEU A 714 13.28 18.42 8.38
N VAL A 715 12.71 18.80 7.22
CA VAL A 715 13.29 18.53 5.90
C VAL A 715 14.65 19.20 5.75
N ASN A 716 14.77 20.48 6.13
CA ASN A 716 16.04 21.21 6.09
C ASN A 716 17.10 20.59 7.01
N ILE A 717 16.70 20.12 8.19
CA ILE A 717 17.61 19.44 9.12
C ILE A 717 18.07 18.12 8.50
N LYS A 718 17.18 17.36 7.88
CA LYS A 718 17.50 16.14 7.13
C LYS A 718 18.56 16.41 6.06
N ASP A 719 18.38 17.45 5.24
CA ASP A 719 19.35 17.82 4.18
C ASP A 719 20.73 18.17 4.76
N LYS A 720 20.75 18.86 5.89
CA LYS A 720 22.01 19.17 6.61
C LYS A 720 22.67 17.90 7.14
N ILE A 721 21.90 16.94 7.65
CA ILE A 721 22.42 15.65 8.12
C ILE A 721 23.00 14.84 6.96
N GLU A 722 22.31 14.78 5.81
CA GLU A 722 22.82 14.09 4.61
C GLU A 722 24.17 14.67 4.18
N LYS A 723 24.29 15.99 4.08
CA LYS A 723 25.56 16.66 3.76
C LYS A 723 26.66 16.39 4.80
N TYR A 724 26.29 16.40 6.10
CA TYR A 724 27.21 16.11 7.19
C TYR A 724 27.79 14.67 7.07
N MET A 725 26.94 13.68 6.71
CA MET A 725 27.36 12.31 6.54
C MET A 725 28.23 12.11 5.28
N GLU A 726 27.92 12.81 4.20
CA GLU A 726 28.71 12.75 2.95
C GLU A 726 30.17 13.22 3.16
N ILE A 727 30.34 14.28 3.92
CA ILE A 727 31.68 14.89 4.19
C ILE A 727 32.48 14.01 5.16
N ASN A 728 31.83 13.29 6.08
CA ASN A 728 32.49 12.55 7.16
C ASN A 728 32.61 11.05 6.84
N SER A 729 33.82 10.58 6.57
CA SER A 729 34.11 9.18 6.21
C SER A 729 33.73 8.15 7.29
N GLY A 730 33.55 8.56 8.55
CA GLY A 730 33.12 7.70 9.67
C GLY A 730 31.75 7.04 9.44
N PHE A 731 30.89 7.66 8.61
CA PHE A 731 29.54 7.16 8.32
C PHE A 731 29.47 6.14 7.18
N ARG A 732 30.56 5.89 6.44
CA ARG A 732 30.55 5.01 5.23
C ARG A 732 29.99 3.61 5.44
N LYS A 733 30.03 3.06 6.65
CA LYS A 733 29.51 1.73 6.99
C LYS A 733 28.21 1.78 7.78
N ILE A 734 27.66 2.96 8.03
CA ILE A 734 26.40 3.14 8.74
C ILE A 734 25.33 3.44 7.70
N TYR A 735 24.32 2.60 7.64
CA TYR A 735 23.16 2.84 6.79
C TYR A 735 22.14 3.70 7.53
N ILE A 736 21.85 4.88 7.02
CA ILE A 736 20.89 5.81 7.61
C ILE A 736 19.66 5.91 6.71
N GLN A 737 18.50 5.87 7.36
CA GLN A 737 17.18 6.10 6.72
C GLN A 737 16.42 7.18 7.47
N PHE A 738 15.67 7.97 6.74
CA PHE A 738 14.79 8.99 7.27
C PHE A 738 13.33 8.54 7.16
N ASP A 739 12.55 8.76 8.21
CA ASP A 739 11.14 8.36 8.26
C ASP A 739 10.32 9.49 8.90
N PHE A 740 9.59 10.21 8.09
CA PHE A 740 8.66 11.24 8.54
C PHE A 740 7.32 10.61 8.95
N ALA A 741 6.83 10.98 10.13
CA ALA A 741 5.59 10.48 10.70
C ALA A 741 4.50 11.56 10.72
#